data_05336f216870ca13b667d4e9da7413b6
#
_entry.id   05336f216870ca13b667d4e9da7413b6
#
_cell.length_a   1.000
_cell.length_b   1.000
_cell.length_c   1.000
_cell.angle_alpha   90.00
_cell.angle_beta   90.00
_cell.angle_gamma   90.00
#
_symmetry.space_group_name_H-M   'P 1'
#
loop_
_entity.id
_entity.type
_entity.pdbx_description
1 polymer ?
#
loop_
_entity_poly.entity_id
_entity_poly.type
_entity_poly.pdbx_seq_one_letter_code
_entity_poly.pdbx_strand_id
1 'polypeptide(L)'
;MRTKHIGLLLVLPALLLTQNCKEKQAVAQFTGPGKSLFEQKGCLGCHGFGGGDKPTGPDLLGVTQRRGKEWLTRWIKDPAAMLKSDKDAQALLKKFNNVPMPTLGLSDKESSDIVEYLAWMDSTGGGTKTAFVPLTDAEYEKGKEIFFNRCSGCHGAKRWGATGPSLLPDSHIVAAKEVQGGGTKSKGTEALEAILWNGTPAGMPPWGKEGILSKKEVNLMARFVQMTPPSIPPLDLNEMRNRWKLHVPVADRPKADETNGRFKNYFGVILRDAGKVAILDGDTKEKVAIIDTGFAVHILRSSHSGRYFYSIGRDGKVTLIDLWYKTPKMVAEGRTCWDARSIDGSKAHGFEDKYAIIGCYTPNQYAIMDGQTLEPISNTSVEGVKDFATGNALPEVRVASIVASEKEPFWVINLKEAGWVYLVDYSDPKNPKETKLKADNFLHDGGWVRLPGSDELRYFLVAANGVNRVCVVDVKLKKVQRPCIQTDKVPHPGRGANFVHPKYGPVWATPHIGAATISLIGVDPGKHPQYAWKEVERIKIKSAGSLFVKSHPKSNNLWFDMPLSSQEGVNGEVGVYNIKTGEIKYLKASPKRITHMEYNAQGTEVWVSGWLEGTILVYDDATTNLIKTVKEGWVQTPTGKFNVTNTSKDIY
;
A
#
# COMPACT_ATOMS: atom_id res chain seq x y z
N MET A 1 28.95 -89.92 21.57
CA MET A 1 28.62 -90.69 20.39
C MET A 1 28.62 -89.82 19.17
N ARG A 2 29.44 -90.13 18.18
CA ARG A 2 29.65 -89.45 16.93
C ARG A 2 28.44 -89.63 16.02
N THR A 3 28.12 -88.57 15.26
CA THR A 3 27.69 -88.71 13.87
C THR A 3 28.00 -87.47 13.06
N LYS A 4 28.73 -87.69 12.03
CA LYS A 4 29.11 -86.73 10.93
C LYS A 4 27.93 -86.55 10.01
N HIS A 5 27.69 -85.34 9.52
CA HIS A 5 26.98 -85.15 8.25
C HIS A 5 27.73 -84.21 7.34
N ILE A 6 27.84 -84.65 6.14
CA ILE A 6 28.54 -84.20 4.97
C ILE A 6 27.84 -82.98 4.38
N GLY A 7 28.63 -81.94 4.06
CA GLY A 7 28.14 -80.76 3.33
C GLY A 7 27.99 -81.05 1.84
N LEU A 8 26.92 -80.54 1.26
CA LEU A 8 26.72 -80.49 -0.19
C LEU A 8 26.84 -79.04 -0.64
N LEU A 9 27.90 -78.72 -1.38
CA LEU A 9 28.10 -77.45 -2.06
C LEU A 9 27.16 -77.39 -3.27
N LEU A 10 26.22 -76.46 -3.28
CA LEU A 10 25.45 -76.04 -4.46
C LEU A 10 26.08 -74.75 -4.99
N VAL A 11 26.73 -74.81 -6.14
CA VAL A 11 27.20 -73.68 -6.92
C VAL A 11 26.03 -73.15 -7.73
N LEU A 12 25.55 -71.92 -7.39
CA LEU A 12 24.63 -71.16 -8.24
C LEU A 12 25.44 -70.22 -9.14
N PRO A 13 25.10 -70.09 -10.42
CA PRO A 13 25.78 -69.12 -11.30
C PRO A 13 25.31 -67.68 -10.99
N ALA A 14 26.25 -66.76 -10.80
CA ALA A 14 26.00 -65.35 -10.65
C ALA A 14 25.49 -64.77 -11.99
N LEU A 15 24.20 -64.38 -12.00
CA LEU A 15 23.67 -63.55 -13.09
C LEU A 15 24.15 -62.10 -12.88
N LEU A 16 25.05 -61.68 -13.72
CA LEU A 16 25.48 -60.28 -13.85
C LEU A 16 24.30 -59.48 -14.42
N LEU A 17 23.53 -58.80 -13.54
CA LEU A 17 22.65 -57.72 -13.90
C LEU A 17 23.46 -56.46 -14.16
N THR A 18 23.77 -56.19 -15.42
CA THR A 18 24.28 -54.90 -15.87
C THR A 18 23.15 -53.89 -15.70
N GLN A 19 23.17 -53.13 -14.59
CA GLN A 19 22.37 -51.91 -14.45
C GLN A 19 22.90 -50.89 -15.44
N ASN A 20 22.16 -50.65 -16.51
CA ASN A 20 22.34 -49.49 -17.37
C ASN A 20 22.01 -48.21 -16.55
N CYS A 21 23.00 -47.63 -15.88
CA CYS A 21 22.97 -46.24 -15.47
C CYS A 21 22.97 -45.40 -16.75
N LYS A 22 21.79 -44.98 -17.18
CA LYS A 22 21.72 -43.85 -18.09
C LYS A 22 22.33 -42.64 -17.37
N GLU A 23 23.57 -42.31 -17.74
CA GLU A 23 24.17 -41.02 -17.41
C GLU A 23 23.16 -39.92 -17.81
N LYS A 24 22.67 -39.18 -16.83
CA LYS A 24 21.95 -37.95 -17.09
C LYS A 24 22.95 -37.00 -17.73
N GLN A 25 22.89 -36.85 -19.06
CA GLN A 25 23.62 -35.79 -19.74
C GLN A 25 23.33 -34.47 -19.02
N ALA A 26 24.39 -33.86 -18.49
CA ALA A 26 24.30 -32.51 -17.92
C ALA A 26 23.82 -31.57 -19.04
N VAL A 27 22.66 -30.96 -18.88
CA VAL A 27 22.17 -29.97 -19.83
C VAL A 27 23.15 -28.80 -19.82
N ALA A 28 23.70 -28.48 -21.00
CA ALA A 28 24.66 -27.40 -21.15
C ALA A 28 24.09 -26.10 -20.57
N GLN A 29 24.85 -25.42 -19.73
CA GLN A 29 24.43 -24.16 -19.11
C GLN A 29 24.48 -23.06 -20.16
N PHE A 30 23.44 -22.19 -20.22
CA PHE A 30 23.45 -21.03 -21.11
C PHE A 30 24.53 -20.03 -20.66
N THR A 31 25.49 -19.73 -21.56
CA THR A 31 26.63 -18.85 -21.27
C THR A 31 26.49 -17.42 -21.83
N GLY A 32 25.44 -17.16 -22.62
CA GLY A 32 25.20 -15.85 -23.22
C GLY A 32 24.67 -14.80 -22.25
N PRO A 33 24.76 -13.49 -22.57
CA PRO A 33 24.29 -12.40 -21.70
C PRO A 33 22.77 -12.34 -21.57
N GLY A 34 22.03 -12.99 -22.48
CA GLY A 34 20.54 -12.93 -22.50
C GLY A 34 19.88 -13.42 -21.23
N LYS A 35 20.45 -14.43 -20.55
CA LYS A 35 19.93 -14.87 -19.23
C LYS A 35 20.00 -13.76 -18.20
N SER A 36 21.15 -13.12 -18.07
CA SER A 36 21.36 -12.02 -17.12
C SER A 36 20.43 -10.82 -17.41
N LEU A 37 20.27 -10.48 -18.68
CA LEU A 37 19.36 -9.41 -19.11
C LEU A 37 17.90 -9.74 -18.81
N PHE A 38 17.46 -10.95 -19.11
CA PHE A 38 16.12 -11.46 -18.84
C PHE A 38 15.77 -11.39 -17.34
N GLU A 39 16.69 -11.78 -16.48
CA GLU A 39 16.57 -11.72 -15.04
C GLU A 39 16.58 -10.27 -14.53
N GLN A 40 17.53 -9.44 -14.98
CA GLN A 40 17.67 -8.04 -14.57
C GLN A 40 16.47 -7.19 -14.96
N LYS A 41 15.87 -7.45 -16.11
CA LYS A 41 14.68 -6.73 -16.59
C LYS A 41 13.38 -7.28 -15.99
N GLY A 42 13.44 -8.33 -15.16
CA GLY A 42 12.30 -8.84 -14.39
C GLY A 42 11.17 -9.44 -15.23
N CYS A 43 11.49 -10.06 -16.39
CA CYS A 43 10.50 -10.58 -17.33
C CYS A 43 9.49 -11.54 -16.69
N LEU A 44 9.96 -12.39 -15.76
CA LEU A 44 9.09 -13.32 -15.01
C LEU A 44 8.11 -12.63 -14.03
N GLY A 45 8.25 -11.33 -13.80
CA GLY A 45 7.26 -10.56 -13.06
C GLY A 45 5.88 -10.56 -13.72
N CYS A 46 5.87 -10.41 -15.05
CA CYS A 46 4.65 -10.31 -15.85
C CYS A 46 4.35 -11.57 -16.67
N HIS A 47 5.35 -12.39 -17.00
CA HIS A 47 5.22 -13.57 -17.83
C HIS A 47 5.31 -14.88 -17.04
N GLY A 48 4.60 -15.93 -17.51
CA GLY A 48 4.81 -17.31 -17.10
C GLY A 48 6.04 -17.92 -17.80
N PHE A 49 6.53 -19.04 -17.29
CA PHE A 49 7.50 -19.90 -18.00
C PHE A 49 7.18 -21.37 -17.72
N GLY A 50 6.44 -22.00 -18.63
CA GLY A 50 5.97 -23.38 -18.49
C GLY A 50 4.88 -23.61 -17.42
N GLY A 51 4.24 -22.52 -16.96
CA GLY A 51 3.15 -22.54 -15.99
C GLY A 51 1.84 -21.97 -16.52
N GLY A 52 1.79 -21.66 -17.82
CA GLY A 52 0.65 -21.03 -18.48
C GLY A 52 0.68 -19.48 -18.49
N ASP A 53 -0.26 -18.90 -19.22
CA ASP A 53 -0.41 -17.45 -19.34
C ASP A 53 -0.69 -16.81 -17.99
N LYS A 54 -0.13 -15.62 -17.75
CA LYS A 54 -0.52 -14.76 -16.62
C LYS A 54 -1.51 -13.70 -17.08
N PRO A 55 -2.29 -13.09 -16.19
CA PRO A 55 -3.20 -11.99 -16.54
C PRO A 55 -2.50 -10.78 -17.18
N THR A 56 -1.19 -10.63 -16.92
CA THR A 56 -0.36 -9.51 -17.37
C THR A 56 0.50 -9.82 -18.58
N GLY A 57 0.59 -11.10 -19.01
CA GLY A 57 1.38 -11.47 -20.17
C GLY A 57 1.40 -12.99 -20.44
N PRO A 58 1.73 -13.38 -21.69
CA PRO A 58 1.76 -14.78 -22.09
C PRO A 58 2.85 -15.59 -21.40
N ASP A 59 2.65 -16.91 -21.36
CA ASP A 59 3.71 -17.87 -21.03
C ASP A 59 4.81 -17.82 -22.11
N LEU A 60 6.04 -17.69 -21.66
CA LEU A 60 7.21 -17.57 -22.55
C LEU A 60 7.80 -18.92 -22.98
N LEU A 61 7.44 -20.05 -22.35
CA LEU A 61 7.88 -21.35 -22.83
C LEU A 61 7.26 -21.62 -24.21
N GLY A 62 8.09 -21.97 -25.18
CA GLY A 62 7.69 -22.17 -26.58
C GLY A 62 7.42 -20.86 -27.34
N VAL A 63 7.78 -19.70 -26.81
CA VAL A 63 7.49 -18.41 -27.44
C VAL A 63 8.23 -18.24 -28.76
N THR A 64 9.45 -18.78 -28.90
CA THR A 64 10.22 -18.70 -30.15
C THR A 64 9.71 -19.64 -31.24
N GLN A 65 8.87 -20.60 -30.88
CA GLN A 65 8.11 -21.44 -31.83
C GLN A 65 6.82 -20.76 -32.28
N ARG A 66 6.21 -19.95 -31.42
CA ARG A 66 4.96 -19.22 -31.72
C ARG A 66 5.17 -17.90 -32.45
N ARG A 67 6.37 -17.31 -32.33
CA ARG A 67 6.73 -16.00 -32.92
C ARG A 67 8.15 -16.04 -33.46
N GLY A 68 8.37 -15.48 -34.64
CA GLY A 68 9.69 -15.38 -35.22
C GLY A 68 10.65 -14.52 -34.40
N LYS A 69 11.96 -14.85 -34.45
CA LYS A 69 13.00 -14.13 -33.69
C LYS A 69 12.98 -12.61 -33.94
N GLU A 70 12.85 -12.21 -35.20
CA GLU A 70 12.79 -10.78 -35.59
C GLU A 70 11.60 -10.05 -34.96
N TRP A 71 10.42 -10.69 -34.95
CA TRP A 71 9.24 -10.12 -34.32
C TRP A 71 9.46 -9.96 -32.81
N LEU A 72 10.00 -11.00 -32.14
CA LEU A 72 10.29 -10.98 -30.71
C LEU A 72 11.35 -9.92 -30.35
N THR A 73 12.40 -9.77 -31.15
CA THR A 73 13.45 -8.75 -30.94
C THR A 73 12.85 -7.35 -30.99
N ARG A 74 12.04 -7.05 -32.02
CA ARG A 74 11.35 -5.75 -32.14
C ARG A 74 10.37 -5.51 -30.99
N TRP A 75 9.59 -6.55 -30.64
CA TRP A 75 8.63 -6.48 -29.53
C TRP A 75 9.31 -6.19 -28.18
N ILE A 76 10.40 -6.89 -27.86
CA ILE A 76 11.12 -6.72 -26.60
C ILE A 76 11.80 -5.34 -26.56
N LYS A 77 12.29 -4.82 -27.70
CA LYS A 77 12.93 -3.53 -27.80
C LYS A 77 11.95 -2.36 -27.61
N ASP A 78 10.87 -2.34 -28.37
CA ASP A 78 9.89 -1.25 -28.36
C ASP A 78 8.45 -1.75 -28.49
N PRO A 79 7.86 -2.23 -27.39
CA PRO A 79 6.47 -2.66 -27.37
C PRO A 79 5.50 -1.53 -27.75
N ALA A 80 5.81 -0.30 -27.34
CA ALA A 80 4.93 0.85 -27.57
C ALA A 80 4.80 1.22 -29.04
N ALA A 81 5.90 1.13 -29.82
CA ALA A 81 5.87 1.33 -31.26
C ALA A 81 5.09 0.21 -31.96
N MET A 82 5.30 -1.05 -31.57
CA MET A 82 4.60 -2.18 -32.17
C MET A 82 3.09 -2.18 -31.88
N LEU A 83 2.66 -1.73 -30.70
CA LEU A 83 1.25 -1.60 -30.38
C LEU A 83 0.50 -0.62 -31.30
N LYS A 84 1.20 0.32 -31.93
CA LYS A 84 0.59 1.28 -32.89
C LYS A 84 0.33 0.68 -34.26
N SER A 85 1.13 -0.29 -34.71
CA SER A 85 1.14 -0.75 -36.10
C SER A 85 0.99 -2.26 -36.30
N ASP A 86 1.25 -3.07 -35.28
CA ASP A 86 1.28 -4.53 -35.39
C ASP A 86 -0.01 -5.14 -34.83
N LYS A 87 -0.74 -5.87 -35.71
CA LYS A 87 -2.03 -6.47 -35.34
C LYS A 87 -1.92 -7.55 -34.26
N ASP A 88 -0.82 -8.31 -34.26
CA ASP A 88 -0.59 -9.35 -33.27
C ASP A 88 -0.28 -8.76 -31.90
N ALA A 89 0.50 -7.67 -31.86
CA ALA A 89 0.75 -6.91 -30.63
C ALA A 89 -0.55 -6.35 -30.03
N GLN A 90 -1.42 -5.78 -30.87
CA GLN A 90 -2.74 -5.27 -30.46
C GLN A 90 -3.66 -6.39 -29.96
N ALA A 91 -3.63 -7.56 -30.59
CA ALA A 91 -4.41 -8.72 -30.15
C ALA A 91 -3.93 -9.23 -28.78
N LEU A 92 -2.62 -9.27 -28.57
CA LEU A 92 -2.03 -9.63 -27.27
C LEU A 92 -2.43 -8.62 -26.18
N LEU A 93 -2.39 -7.33 -26.45
CA LEU A 93 -2.83 -6.31 -25.50
C LEU A 93 -4.27 -6.56 -25.03
N LYS A 94 -5.20 -6.80 -25.98
CA LYS A 94 -6.60 -7.11 -25.67
C LYS A 94 -6.73 -8.40 -24.85
N LYS A 95 -5.98 -9.46 -25.22
CA LYS A 95 -6.00 -10.76 -24.52
C LYS A 95 -5.55 -10.62 -23.06
N PHE A 96 -4.62 -9.73 -22.76
CA PHE A 96 -4.05 -9.56 -21.43
C PHE A 96 -4.56 -8.28 -20.71
N ASN A 97 -5.89 -8.09 -20.73
CA ASN A 97 -6.61 -7.04 -19.97
C ASN A 97 -6.16 -5.61 -20.27
N ASN A 98 -5.69 -5.34 -21.48
CA ASN A 98 -5.12 -4.07 -21.90
C ASN A 98 -3.92 -3.61 -21.02
N VAL A 99 -3.18 -4.56 -20.44
CA VAL A 99 -1.92 -4.28 -19.74
C VAL A 99 -0.79 -4.26 -20.75
N PRO A 100 -0.21 -3.09 -21.08
CA PRO A 100 0.86 -3.01 -22.08
C PRO A 100 2.17 -3.54 -21.50
N MET A 101 2.96 -4.22 -22.31
CA MET A 101 4.35 -4.53 -21.96
C MET A 101 5.14 -3.22 -21.85
N PRO A 102 5.87 -2.98 -20.75
CA PRO A 102 6.65 -1.76 -20.59
C PRO A 102 7.86 -1.73 -21.53
N THR A 103 8.23 -0.55 -22.00
CA THR A 103 9.49 -0.34 -22.72
C THR A 103 10.65 -0.43 -21.74
N LEU A 104 11.57 -1.38 -21.98
CA LEU A 104 12.64 -1.73 -21.02
C LEU A 104 13.98 -1.02 -21.29
N GLY A 105 14.03 -0.14 -22.28
CA GLY A 105 15.25 0.62 -22.65
C GLY A 105 16.39 -0.29 -23.13
N LEU A 106 16.08 -1.28 -23.94
CA LEU A 106 17.03 -2.24 -24.48
C LEU A 106 17.51 -1.84 -25.89
N SER A 107 18.80 -2.07 -26.16
CA SER A 107 19.35 -2.00 -27.52
C SER A 107 18.90 -3.19 -28.38
N ASP A 108 19.12 -3.13 -29.70
CA ASP A 108 18.85 -4.25 -30.61
C ASP A 108 19.60 -5.50 -30.20
N LYS A 109 20.89 -5.35 -29.82
CA LYS A 109 21.72 -6.45 -29.37
C LYS A 109 21.17 -7.09 -28.08
N GLU A 110 20.86 -6.31 -27.06
CA GLU A 110 20.32 -6.82 -25.79
C GLU A 110 18.97 -7.51 -25.98
N SER A 111 18.12 -6.98 -26.85
CA SER A 111 16.84 -7.60 -27.20
C SER A 111 17.04 -8.94 -27.92
N SER A 112 18.01 -9.01 -28.85
CA SER A 112 18.39 -10.24 -29.53
C SER A 112 18.98 -11.27 -28.56
N ASP A 113 19.85 -10.84 -27.65
CA ASP A 113 20.45 -11.70 -26.62
C ASP A 113 19.37 -12.35 -25.73
N ILE A 114 18.33 -11.61 -25.38
CA ILE A 114 17.17 -12.17 -24.65
C ILE A 114 16.43 -13.19 -25.51
N VAL A 115 16.21 -12.93 -26.79
CA VAL A 115 15.55 -13.88 -27.70
C VAL A 115 16.37 -15.18 -27.86
N GLU A 116 17.70 -15.09 -27.89
CA GLU A 116 18.57 -16.26 -27.89
C GLU A 116 18.43 -17.09 -26.61
N TYR A 117 18.36 -16.42 -25.47
CA TYR A 117 18.07 -17.09 -24.19
C TYR A 117 16.72 -17.79 -24.19
N LEU A 118 15.67 -17.14 -24.68
CA LEU A 118 14.35 -17.75 -24.83
C LEU A 118 14.36 -18.97 -25.75
N ALA A 119 15.09 -18.89 -26.86
CA ALA A 119 15.24 -20.02 -27.80
C ALA A 119 15.99 -21.21 -27.17
N TRP A 120 17.02 -20.92 -26.37
CA TRP A 120 17.73 -21.96 -25.62
C TRP A 120 16.79 -22.60 -24.56
N MET A 121 16.01 -21.79 -23.83
CA MET A 121 15.04 -22.28 -22.88
C MET A 121 13.97 -23.15 -23.57
N ASP A 122 13.49 -22.76 -24.75
CA ASP A 122 12.52 -23.54 -25.52
C ASP A 122 13.13 -24.89 -25.99
N SER A 123 14.39 -24.91 -26.39
CA SER A 123 15.10 -26.13 -26.83
C SER A 123 15.38 -27.09 -25.67
N THR A 124 15.50 -26.59 -24.45
CA THR A 124 15.81 -27.37 -23.24
C THR A 124 14.58 -27.72 -22.41
N GLY A 125 13.37 -27.37 -22.88
CA GLY A 125 12.14 -27.63 -22.16
C GLY A 125 11.98 -26.78 -20.88
N GLY A 126 12.60 -25.59 -20.87
CA GLY A 126 12.47 -24.66 -19.75
C GLY A 126 13.63 -24.69 -18.74
N GLY A 127 14.76 -25.27 -19.13
CA GLY A 127 15.90 -25.46 -18.22
C GLY A 127 15.63 -26.54 -17.16
N THR A 128 16.66 -27.01 -16.52
CA THR A 128 16.49 -27.90 -15.37
C THR A 128 15.86 -27.14 -14.24
N LYS A 129 14.60 -27.41 -13.91
CA LYS A 129 14.03 -26.98 -12.62
C LYS A 129 14.92 -27.60 -11.55
N THR A 130 15.73 -26.80 -10.88
CA THR A 130 16.44 -27.27 -9.69
C THR A 130 15.40 -27.84 -8.75
N ALA A 131 15.58 -29.10 -8.33
CA ALA A 131 14.62 -29.74 -7.42
C ALA A 131 14.44 -28.85 -6.18
N PHE A 132 13.21 -28.65 -5.76
CA PHE A 132 12.92 -27.91 -4.55
C PHE A 132 13.65 -28.56 -3.36
N VAL A 133 14.50 -27.81 -2.70
CA VAL A 133 15.18 -28.23 -1.47
C VAL A 133 14.37 -27.71 -0.29
N PRO A 134 13.79 -28.59 0.54
CA PRO A 134 13.07 -28.19 1.74
C PRO A 134 13.95 -27.37 2.69
N LEU A 135 13.33 -26.48 3.46
CA LEU A 135 14.01 -25.75 4.52
C LEU A 135 14.16 -26.64 5.75
N THR A 136 15.24 -26.49 6.49
CA THR A 136 15.34 -26.94 7.88
C THR A 136 14.41 -26.11 8.76
N ASP A 137 14.08 -26.58 9.96
CA ASP A 137 13.23 -25.84 10.90
C ASP A 137 13.81 -24.45 11.23
N ALA A 138 15.13 -24.37 11.43
CA ALA A 138 15.82 -23.10 11.69
C ALA A 138 15.73 -22.13 10.50
N GLU A 139 15.90 -22.63 9.28
CA GLU A 139 15.71 -21.85 8.05
C GLU A 139 14.25 -21.41 7.89
N TYR A 140 13.29 -22.29 8.22
CA TYR A 140 11.87 -21.96 8.16
C TYR A 140 11.50 -20.83 9.12
N GLU A 141 11.92 -20.89 10.39
CA GLU A 141 11.67 -19.83 11.37
C GLU A 141 12.36 -18.51 10.95
N LYS A 142 13.57 -18.58 10.42
CA LYS A 142 14.25 -17.39 9.87
C LYS A 142 13.49 -16.81 8.66
N GLY A 143 13.00 -17.66 7.77
CA GLY A 143 12.16 -17.24 6.63
C GLY A 143 10.86 -16.59 7.06
N LYS A 144 10.23 -17.13 8.08
CA LYS A 144 9.03 -16.58 8.71
C LYS A 144 9.29 -15.18 9.30
N GLU A 145 10.40 -15.01 10.04
CA GLU A 145 10.81 -13.72 10.57
C GLU A 145 11.00 -12.68 9.44
N ILE A 146 11.75 -13.01 8.40
CA ILE A 146 11.99 -12.12 7.26
C ILE A 146 10.66 -11.78 6.57
N PHE A 147 9.79 -12.78 6.35
CA PHE A 147 8.50 -12.58 5.69
C PHE A 147 7.63 -11.56 6.44
N PHE A 148 7.43 -11.74 7.73
CA PHE A 148 6.60 -10.83 8.52
C PHE A 148 7.25 -9.44 8.69
N ASN A 149 8.57 -9.35 8.66
CA ASN A 149 9.27 -8.09 8.77
C ASN A 149 9.33 -7.29 7.47
N ARG A 150 9.32 -7.95 6.28
CA ARG A 150 9.65 -7.31 5.00
C ARG A 150 8.63 -7.53 3.89
N CYS A 151 7.89 -8.65 3.90
CA CYS A 151 7.09 -9.07 2.76
C CYS A 151 5.58 -8.94 3.01
N SER A 152 5.13 -9.23 4.24
CA SER A 152 3.72 -9.30 4.60
C SER A 152 2.96 -8.00 4.35
N GLY A 153 3.60 -6.84 4.50
CA GLY A 153 2.97 -5.54 4.27
C GLY A 153 2.47 -5.32 2.84
N CYS A 154 3.12 -5.94 1.85
CA CYS A 154 2.71 -5.87 0.44
C CYS A 154 1.99 -7.13 -0.04
N HIS A 155 2.39 -8.30 0.44
CA HIS A 155 1.87 -9.58 -0.03
C HIS A 155 0.76 -10.16 0.86
N GLY A 156 0.42 -9.46 1.95
CA GLY A 156 -0.52 -9.91 2.97
C GLY A 156 0.09 -10.98 3.90
N ALA A 157 -0.25 -10.96 5.18
CA ALA A 157 0.29 -11.90 6.17
C ALA A 157 -0.10 -13.36 5.87
N LYS A 158 -1.27 -13.57 5.27
CA LYS A 158 -1.75 -14.88 4.79
C LYS A 158 -1.23 -15.23 3.40
N ARG A 159 -0.37 -14.41 2.79
CA ARG A 159 0.14 -14.53 1.41
C ARG A 159 -0.93 -14.48 0.31
N TRP A 160 -2.12 -14.00 0.61
CA TRP A 160 -3.21 -13.91 -0.37
C TRP A 160 -3.04 -12.77 -1.38
N GLY A 161 -2.04 -11.93 -1.17
CA GLY A 161 -1.82 -10.69 -1.91
C GLY A 161 -2.47 -9.50 -1.20
N ALA A 162 -1.96 -8.32 -1.51
CA ALA A 162 -2.51 -7.03 -1.08
C ALA A 162 -2.18 -5.97 -2.14
N THR A 163 -1.19 -5.09 -1.92
CA THR A 163 -0.64 -4.22 -2.97
C THR A 163 0.30 -4.98 -3.92
N GLY A 164 0.94 -6.03 -3.42
CA GLY A 164 1.69 -7.00 -4.20
C GLY A 164 0.86 -8.26 -4.50
N PRO A 165 1.28 -9.08 -5.46
CA PRO A 165 0.57 -10.29 -5.84
C PRO A 165 0.56 -11.33 -4.72
N SER A 166 -0.32 -12.32 -4.83
CA SER A 166 -0.32 -13.51 -3.97
C SER A 166 1.02 -14.25 -4.03
N LEU A 167 1.47 -14.74 -2.87
CA LEU A 167 2.63 -15.62 -2.70
C LEU A 167 2.22 -17.02 -2.21
N LEU A 168 1.01 -17.47 -2.53
CA LEU A 168 0.61 -18.85 -2.26
C LEU A 168 1.44 -19.81 -3.11
N PRO A 169 1.83 -20.98 -2.55
CA PRO A 169 2.62 -21.97 -3.28
C PRO A 169 1.91 -22.51 -4.52
N ASP A 170 0.61 -22.72 -4.42
CA ASP A 170 -0.25 -23.17 -5.49
C ASP A 170 -1.30 -22.10 -5.81
N SER A 171 -1.88 -22.10 -7.02
CA SER A 171 -3.01 -21.24 -7.34
C SER A 171 -4.24 -21.69 -6.55
N HIS A 172 -4.84 -20.77 -5.80
CA HIS A 172 -6.04 -21.04 -5.00
C HIS A 172 -7.12 -20.01 -5.25
N ILE A 173 -8.37 -20.45 -5.14
CA ILE A 173 -9.52 -19.55 -5.04
C ILE A 173 -9.65 -19.14 -3.57
N VAL A 174 -9.46 -17.85 -3.26
CA VAL A 174 -9.67 -17.30 -1.92
C VAL A 174 -10.88 -16.38 -1.95
N ALA A 175 -11.86 -16.68 -1.12
CA ALA A 175 -13.09 -15.89 -0.99
C ALA A 175 -13.78 -15.58 -2.33
N ALA A 176 -13.98 -16.60 -3.18
CA ALA A 176 -14.60 -16.54 -4.51
C ALA A 176 -13.85 -15.65 -5.54
N LYS A 177 -12.60 -15.28 -5.27
CA LYS A 177 -11.71 -14.68 -6.25
C LYS A 177 -10.59 -15.65 -6.57
N GLU A 178 -10.43 -15.94 -7.86
CA GLU A 178 -9.22 -16.60 -8.35
C GLU A 178 -8.02 -15.74 -7.98
N VAL A 179 -7.08 -16.28 -7.22
CA VAL A 179 -5.83 -15.60 -6.92
C VAL A 179 -5.00 -15.63 -8.19
N GLN A 180 -5.04 -14.52 -8.91
CA GLN A 180 -4.39 -14.35 -10.20
C GLN A 180 -2.88 -14.52 -10.09
N GLY A 181 -2.36 -15.42 -10.89
CA GLY A 181 -0.93 -15.74 -11.00
C GLY A 181 -0.66 -17.17 -10.54
N GLY A 182 -0.07 -17.99 -11.40
CA GLY A 182 0.41 -19.32 -11.03
C GLY A 182 1.19 -19.27 -9.72
N GLY A 183 1.00 -20.24 -8.83
CA GLY A 183 1.61 -20.27 -7.50
C GLY A 183 3.13 -20.13 -7.53
N THR A 184 3.74 -19.81 -6.40
CA THR A 184 5.19 -19.62 -6.31
C THR A 184 5.99 -20.87 -6.65
N LYS A 185 5.41 -22.06 -6.42
CA LYS A 185 6.01 -23.34 -6.84
C LYS A 185 6.21 -23.45 -8.36
N SER A 186 5.28 -22.93 -9.15
CA SER A 186 5.39 -22.97 -10.61
C SER A 186 6.55 -22.14 -11.17
N LYS A 187 7.00 -21.10 -10.43
CA LYS A 187 8.14 -20.27 -10.79
C LYS A 187 9.48 -20.96 -10.54
N GLY A 188 9.56 -21.77 -9.50
CA GLY A 188 10.80 -22.39 -9.04
C GLY A 188 11.73 -21.44 -8.28
N THR A 189 12.71 -22.02 -7.58
CA THR A 189 13.60 -21.29 -6.67
C THR A 189 14.45 -20.25 -7.41
N GLU A 190 15.06 -20.59 -8.53
CA GLU A 190 15.97 -19.71 -9.29
C GLU A 190 15.25 -18.44 -9.79
N ALA A 191 14.03 -18.58 -10.33
CA ALA A 191 13.26 -17.44 -10.79
C ALA A 191 12.80 -16.52 -9.63
N LEU A 192 12.47 -17.11 -8.49
CA LEU A 192 12.13 -16.36 -7.29
C LEU A 192 13.34 -15.63 -6.70
N GLU A 193 14.53 -16.25 -6.73
CA GLU A 193 15.79 -15.58 -6.36
C GLU A 193 16.07 -14.37 -7.24
N ALA A 194 15.92 -14.52 -8.56
CA ALA A 194 16.12 -13.42 -9.50
C ALA A 194 15.14 -12.25 -9.22
N ILE A 195 13.87 -12.56 -8.94
CA ILE A 195 12.86 -11.56 -8.56
C ILE A 195 13.22 -10.87 -7.25
N LEU A 196 13.60 -11.62 -6.22
CA LEU A 196 14.00 -11.07 -4.91
C LEU A 196 15.28 -10.25 -5.00
N TRP A 197 16.22 -10.67 -5.85
CA TRP A 197 17.49 -9.95 -6.02
C TRP A 197 17.32 -8.65 -6.78
N ASN A 198 16.60 -8.67 -7.91
CA ASN A 198 16.51 -7.55 -8.85
C ASN A 198 15.27 -6.66 -8.64
N GLY A 199 14.28 -7.10 -7.86
CA GLY A 199 12.97 -6.45 -7.82
C GLY A 199 12.15 -6.66 -9.09
N THR A 200 11.10 -5.86 -9.26
CA THR A 200 10.28 -5.87 -10.47
C THR A 200 9.93 -4.46 -10.91
N PRO A 201 9.71 -4.22 -12.22
CA PRO A 201 9.23 -2.93 -12.73
C PRO A 201 7.87 -2.52 -12.14
N ALA A 202 7.09 -3.48 -11.62
CA ALA A 202 5.80 -3.25 -10.97
C ALA A 202 5.92 -2.73 -9.51
N GLY A 203 7.14 -2.43 -9.04
CA GLY A 203 7.38 -1.77 -7.75
C GLY A 203 7.82 -2.69 -6.62
N MET A 204 8.15 -3.96 -6.87
CA MET A 204 8.82 -4.77 -5.85
C MET A 204 10.29 -4.32 -5.72
N PRO A 205 10.77 -3.98 -4.50
CA PRO A 205 12.15 -3.52 -4.30
C PRO A 205 13.20 -4.59 -4.65
N PRO A 206 14.40 -4.20 -5.10
CA PRO A 206 15.51 -5.11 -5.40
C PRO A 206 16.27 -5.48 -4.12
N TRP A 207 15.65 -6.27 -3.26
CA TRP A 207 16.10 -6.59 -1.89
C TRP A 207 17.55 -7.05 -1.81
N GLY A 208 18.01 -7.86 -2.81
CA GLY A 208 19.38 -8.32 -2.86
C GLY A 208 20.35 -7.22 -3.32
N LYS A 209 20.03 -6.48 -4.39
CA LYS A 209 20.89 -5.41 -4.92
C LYS A 209 21.09 -4.26 -3.94
N GLU A 210 20.06 -3.94 -3.15
CA GLU A 210 20.13 -2.92 -2.11
C GLU A 210 20.81 -3.41 -0.83
N GLY A 211 21.27 -4.67 -0.79
CA GLY A 211 21.97 -5.24 0.37
C GLY A 211 21.06 -5.46 1.60
N ILE A 212 19.74 -5.38 1.45
CA ILE A 212 18.79 -5.59 2.53
C ILE A 212 18.67 -7.08 2.88
N LEU A 213 18.74 -7.94 1.86
CA LEU A 213 18.83 -9.38 2.01
C LEU A 213 20.15 -9.87 1.41
N SER A 214 20.88 -10.68 2.17
CA SER A 214 22.06 -11.38 1.68
C SER A 214 21.67 -12.45 0.64
N LYS A 215 22.64 -12.93 -0.15
CA LYS A 215 22.41 -14.04 -1.11
C LYS A 215 21.82 -15.28 -0.46
N LYS A 216 22.26 -15.60 0.79
CA LYS A 216 21.71 -16.72 1.56
C LYS A 216 20.25 -16.49 1.94
N GLU A 217 19.88 -15.29 2.36
CA GLU A 217 18.50 -14.94 2.71
C GLU A 217 17.59 -14.86 1.48
N VAL A 218 18.10 -14.40 0.33
CA VAL A 218 17.37 -14.44 -0.95
C VAL A 218 17.04 -15.88 -1.34
N ASN A 219 18.01 -16.81 -1.30
CA ASN A 219 17.77 -18.24 -1.53
C ASN A 219 16.78 -18.82 -0.53
N LEU A 220 16.97 -18.52 0.76
CA LEU A 220 16.05 -18.95 1.82
C LEU A 220 14.62 -18.47 1.54
N MET A 221 14.44 -17.20 1.23
CA MET A 221 13.10 -16.64 0.96
C MET A 221 12.49 -17.19 -0.32
N ALA A 222 13.27 -17.44 -1.38
CA ALA A 222 12.79 -18.07 -2.60
C ALA A 222 12.25 -19.50 -2.33
N ARG A 223 12.89 -20.25 -1.45
CA ARG A 223 12.39 -21.56 -0.99
C ARG A 223 11.19 -21.41 -0.03
N PHE A 224 11.27 -20.46 0.92
CA PHE A 224 10.23 -20.24 1.92
C PHE A 224 8.87 -19.91 1.29
N VAL A 225 8.81 -19.06 0.27
CA VAL A 225 7.54 -18.71 -0.36
C VAL A 225 6.90 -19.86 -1.17
N GLN A 226 7.64 -20.91 -1.47
CA GLN A 226 7.14 -22.14 -2.11
C GLN A 226 6.54 -23.14 -1.11
N MET A 227 6.70 -22.89 0.20
CA MET A 227 6.10 -23.72 1.26
C MET A 227 4.74 -23.18 1.65
N THR A 228 3.97 -24.01 2.35
CA THR A 228 2.69 -23.60 2.96
C THR A 228 2.88 -22.32 3.79
N PRO A 229 1.98 -21.32 3.66
CA PRO A 229 2.04 -20.13 4.49
C PRO A 229 2.12 -20.46 5.97
N PRO A 230 2.99 -19.80 6.75
CA PRO A 230 3.05 -20.01 8.19
C PRO A 230 1.77 -19.51 8.87
N SER A 231 1.47 -20.06 10.03
CA SER A 231 0.52 -19.44 10.93
C SER A 231 0.97 -18.01 11.26
N ILE A 232 0.00 -17.11 11.35
CA ILE A 232 0.30 -15.72 11.74
C ILE A 232 0.79 -15.76 13.19
N PRO A 233 1.99 -15.23 13.50
CA PRO A 233 2.45 -15.17 14.88
C PRO A 233 1.47 -14.31 15.71
N PRO A 234 1.17 -14.71 16.94
CA PRO A 234 0.39 -13.86 17.83
C PRO A 234 1.12 -12.52 18.02
N LEU A 235 0.35 -11.47 18.15
CA LEU A 235 0.84 -10.14 18.49
C LEU A 235 -0.09 -9.56 19.53
N ASP A 236 -0.08 -10.18 20.69
CA ASP A 236 -0.80 -9.74 21.87
C ASP A 236 -0.08 -8.58 22.59
N LEU A 237 -0.64 -8.12 23.69
CA LEU A 237 -0.11 -6.98 24.43
C LEU A 237 1.31 -7.22 24.95
N ASN A 238 1.67 -8.46 25.33
CA ASN A 238 3.01 -8.78 25.81
C ASN A 238 4.02 -8.74 24.65
N GLU A 239 3.67 -9.34 23.51
CA GLU A 239 4.49 -9.29 22.31
C GLU A 239 4.67 -7.86 21.78
N MET A 240 3.66 -7.00 21.91
CA MET A 240 3.79 -5.58 21.59
C MET A 240 4.78 -4.89 22.51
N ARG A 241 4.73 -5.17 23.83
CA ARG A 241 5.67 -4.62 24.81
C ARG A 241 7.10 -5.09 24.58
N ASN A 242 7.29 -6.35 24.20
CA ASN A 242 8.61 -6.89 23.83
C ASN A 242 9.23 -6.19 22.61
N ARG A 243 8.39 -5.59 21.75
CA ARG A 243 8.79 -4.89 20.53
C ARG A 243 8.74 -3.37 20.65
N TRP A 244 8.36 -2.86 21.80
CA TRP A 244 8.34 -1.45 22.12
C TRP A 244 9.70 -0.97 22.60
N LYS A 245 10.07 0.25 22.17
CA LYS A 245 11.33 0.88 22.56
C LYS A 245 11.14 2.37 22.76
N LEU A 246 11.43 2.83 23.94
CA LEU A 246 11.51 4.25 24.29
C LEU A 246 12.96 4.71 24.12
N HIS A 247 13.21 5.58 23.14
CA HIS A 247 14.55 6.11 22.85
C HIS A 247 14.88 7.32 23.71
N VAL A 248 13.89 8.17 23.99
CA VAL A 248 14.05 9.37 24.82
C VAL A 248 12.89 9.45 25.81
N PRO A 249 13.16 9.31 27.12
CA PRO A 249 12.15 9.51 28.16
C PRO A 249 11.49 10.89 28.05
N VAL A 250 10.20 10.99 28.40
CA VAL A 250 9.46 12.27 28.31
C VAL A 250 10.13 13.37 29.16
N ALA A 251 10.71 12.99 30.31
CA ALA A 251 11.43 13.91 31.18
C ALA A 251 12.64 14.59 30.52
N ASP A 252 13.28 13.90 29.59
CA ASP A 252 14.52 14.35 28.92
C ASP A 252 14.26 15.09 27.59
N ARG A 253 12.98 15.26 27.22
CA ARG A 253 12.58 15.99 26.00
C ARG A 253 12.53 17.50 26.24
N PRO A 254 12.58 18.32 25.16
CA PRO A 254 12.41 19.77 25.28
C PRO A 254 11.16 20.14 26.07
N LYS A 255 11.32 21.05 27.05
CA LYS A 255 10.20 21.57 27.85
C LYS A 255 9.46 22.70 27.14
N ALA A 256 10.11 23.31 26.14
CA ALA A 256 9.55 24.32 25.25
C ALA A 256 9.99 24.01 23.81
N ASP A 257 9.27 24.57 22.86
CA ASP A 257 9.59 24.46 21.45
C ASP A 257 10.92 25.15 21.11
N GLU A 258 11.88 24.39 20.61
CA GLU A 258 13.21 24.87 20.16
C GLU A 258 13.21 25.39 18.71
N THR A 259 12.07 25.31 18.00
CA THR A 259 11.94 25.72 16.61
C THR A 259 11.44 27.16 16.44
N ASN A 260 11.15 27.85 17.54
CA ASN A 260 10.52 29.18 17.56
C ASN A 260 9.17 29.22 16.81
N GLY A 261 8.36 28.17 16.96
CA GLY A 261 7.04 28.07 16.35
C GLY A 261 7.02 27.56 14.90
N ARG A 262 8.18 27.38 14.27
CA ARG A 262 8.28 26.93 12.86
C ARG A 262 7.67 25.56 12.64
N PHE A 263 7.72 24.67 13.64
CA PHE A 263 7.15 23.32 13.55
C PHE A 263 5.67 23.33 13.13
N LYS A 264 4.93 24.39 13.43
CA LYS A 264 3.49 24.52 13.07
C LYS A 264 3.22 24.46 11.58
N ASN A 265 4.22 24.87 10.75
CA ASN A 265 4.13 24.77 9.30
C ASN A 265 5.05 23.68 8.72
N TYR A 266 5.56 22.75 9.53
CA TYR A 266 6.31 21.62 9.01
C TYR A 266 5.42 20.68 8.21
N PHE A 267 6.02 20.07 7.19
CA PHE A 267 5.45 18.97 6.44
C PHE A 267 6.20 17.68 6.77
N GLY A 268 5.46 16.66 7.19
CA GLY A 268 5.97 15.31 7.17
C GLY A 268 5.69 14.70 5.79
N VAL A 269 6.72 14.36 5.05
CA VAL A 269 6.63 13.74 3.72
C VAL A 269 7.02 12.28 3.82
N ILE A 270 6.10 11.42 3.45
CA ILE A 270 6.32 9.97 3.43
C ILE A 270 7.22 9.62 2.24
N LEU A 271 8.38 9.03 2.50
CA LEU A 271 9.27 8.37 1.54
C LEU A 271 8.98 6.88 1.60
N ARG A 272 7.94 6.45 0.88
CA ARG A 272 7.21 5.21 1.12
C ARG A 272 8.10 3.97 1.08
N ASP A 273 8.79 3.75 -0.02
CA ASP A 273 9.54 2.52 -0.26
C ASP A 273 10.94 2.61 0.36
N ALA A 274 11.41 3.81 0.69
CA ALA A 274 12.64 4.03 1.47
C ALA A 274 12.45 3.78 2.97
N GLY A 275 11.20 3.61 3.46
CA GLY A 275 10.92 3.40 4.88
C GLY A 275 11.24 4.59 5.76
N LYS A 276 11.06 5.82 5.25
CA LYS A 276 11.46 7.05 5.92
C LYS A 276 10.35 8.10 5.90
N VAL A 277 10.46 9.05 6.82
CA VAL A 277 9.70 10.31 6.81
C VAL A 277 10.70 11.46 6.74
N ALA A 278 10.55 12.33 5.74
CA ALA A 278 11.28 13.59 5.68
C ALA A 278 10.43 14.69 6.32
N ILE A 279 11.06 15.50 7.15
CA ILE A 279 10.47 16.72 7.71
C ILE A 279 11.00 17.91 6.91
N LEU A 280 10.10 18.69 6.32
CA LEU A 280 10.41 19.90 5.59
C LEU A 280 9.76 21.10 6.26
N ASP A 281 10.43 22.22 6.23
CA ASP A 281 9.89 23.49 6.66
C ASP A 281 8.98 24.08 5.57
N GLY A 282 7.72 24.32 5.90
CA GLY A 282 6.72 24.84 4.95
C GLY A 282 6.97 26.27 4.50
N ASP A 283 7.74 27.05 5.27
CA ASP A 283 8.07 28.44 4.90
C ASP A 283 9.30 28.50 3.99
N THR A 284 10.39 27.80 4.35
CA THR A 284 11.64 27.84 3.57
C THR A 284 11.70 26.77 2.47
N LYS A 285 10.86 25.72 2.53
CA LYS A 285 10.87 24.52 1.68
C LYS A 285 12.14 23.67 1.82
N GLU A 286 12.91 23.90 2.87
CA GLU A 286 14.15 23.19 3.14
C GLU A 286 13.90 21.94 3.99
N LYS A 287 14.74 20.94 3.78
CA LYS A 287 14.75 19.73 4.59
C LYS A 287 15.27 20.04 6.00
N VAL A 288 14.49 19.68 7.01
CA VAL A 288 14.85 19.82 8.44
C VAL A 288 15.41 18.52 8.99
N ALA A 289 14.79 17.38 8.68
CA ALA A 289 15.21 16.07 9.14
C ALA A 289 14.77 14.96 8.19
N ILE A 290 15.43 13.78 8.27
CA ILE A 290 14.96 12.52 7.71
C ILE A 290 15.01 11.48 8.82
N ILE A 291 13.89 10.79 9.03
CA ILE A 291 13.69 9.83 10.12
C ILE A 291 13.44 8.45 9.53
N ASP A 292 14.20 7.45 9.97
CA ASP A 292 13.92 6.05 9.65
C ASP A 292 12.66 5.59 10.38
N THR A 293 11.74 4.96 9.67
CA THR A 293 10.45 4.53 10.19
C THR A 293 10.15 3.08 9.76
N GLY A 294 8.88 2.70 9.65
CA GLY A 294 8.50 1.38 9.12
C GLY A 294 8.60 1.30 7.59
N PHE A 295 8.62 0.09 7.07
CA PHE A 295 8.61 -0.16 5.63
C PHE A 295 7.22 0.10 5.01
N ALA A 296 7.22 0.54 3.75
CA ALA A 296 6.01 0.93 3.03
C ALA A 296 5.15 1.89 3.86
N VAL A 297 5.78 2.96 4.35
CA VAL A 297 5.13 3.98 5.18
C VAL A 297 3.82 4.41 4.53
N HIS A 298 2.74 4.39 5.30
CA HIS A 298 1.40 4.57 4.74
C HIS A 298 0.69 5.81 5.25
N ILE A 299 0.73 6.05 6.55
CA ILE A 299 0.06 7.17 7.21
C ILE A 299 1.02 7.88 8.14
N LEU A 300 0.86 9.21 8.17
CA LEU A 300 1.43 10.12 9.15
C LEU A 300 0.30 10.96 9.75
N ARG A 301 0.30 11.16 11.08
CA ARG A 301 -0.69 12.01 11.77
C ARG A 301 0.01 12.89 12.78
N SER A 302 -0.42 14.16 12.84
CA SER A 302 -0.01 15.05 13.94
C SER A 302 -0.80 14.72 15.21
N SER A 303 -0.15 14.83 16.34
CA SER A 303 -0.82 14.93 17.63
C SER A 303 -1.68 16.20 17.71
N HIS A 304 -2.58 16.30 18.70
CA HIS A 304 -3.45 17.47 18.88
C HIS A 304 -2.65 18.79 19.03
N SER A 305 -1.59 18.76 19.84
CA SER A 305 -0.71 19.92 20.04
C SER A 305 0.15 20.26 18.80
N GLY A 306 0.25 19.35 17.83
CA GLY A 306 1.18 19.44 16.72
C GLY A 306 2.63 19.11 17.08
N ARG A 307 2.94 18.79 18.35
CA ARG A 307 4.30 18.46 18.78
C ARG A 307 4.82 17.19 18.15
N TYR A 308 3.96 16.17 18.02
CA TYR A 308 4.37 14.85 17.57
C TYR A 308 3.81 14.50 16.19
N PHE A 309 4.61 13.79 15.42
CA PHE A 309 4.10 12.96 14.34
C PHE A 309 4.09 11.50 14.74
N TYR A 310 2.95 10.84 14.51
CA TYR A 310 2.80 9.39 14.53
C TYR A 310 2.91 8.87 13.12
N SER A 311 3.88 8.01 12.84
CA SER A 311 4.06 7.35 11.54
C SER A 311 3.76 5.87 11.66
N ILE A 312 3.12 5.28 10.64
CA ILE A 312 2.89 3.85 10.56
C ILE A 312 3.31 3.28 9.21
N GLY A 313 4.08 2.20 9.23
CA GLY A 313 4.42 1.40 8.06
C GLY A 313 3.43 0.24 7.86
N ARG A 314 3.34 -0.25 6.63
CA ARG A 314 2.56 -1.46 6.33
C ARG A 314 3.11 -2.71 7.02
N ASP A 315 4.37 -2.68 7.44
CA ASP A 315 5.00 -3.70 8.29
C ASP A 315 4.56 -3.65 9.75
N GLY A 316 3.63 -2.78 10.11
CA GLY A 316 3.09 -2.61 11.46
C GLY A 316 3.99 -1.86 12.42
N LYS A 317 5.13 -1.35 11.97
CA LYS A 317 6.00 -0.49 12.79
C LYS A 317 5.35 0.87 12.99
N VAL A 318 5.29 1.32 14.25
CA VAL A 318 4.84 2.65 14.67
C VAL A 318 6.04 3.43 15.12
N THR A 319 6.12 4.71 14.73
CA THR A 319 7.22 5.60 15.10
C THR A 319 6.67 6.93 15.61
N LEU A 320 7.18 7.41 16.73
CA LEU A 320 6.88 8.71 17.31
C LEU A 320 8.02 9.66 17.05
N ILE A 321 7.72 10.78 16.38
CA ILE A 321 8.69 11.83 16.04
C ILE A 321 8.34 13.08 16.83
N ASP A 322 9.27 13.59 17.64
CA ASP A 322 9.10 14.84 18.38
C ASP A 322 9.65 16.02 17.54
N LEU A 323 8.76 16.94 17.19
CA LEU A 323 9.02 18.11 16.33
C LEU A 323 9.54 19.33 17.11
N TRP A 324 9.53 19.31 18.45
CA TRP A 324 9.97 20.44 19.25
C TRP A 324 11.48 20.56 19.35
N TYR A 325 12.23 19.51 19.01
CA TYR A 325 13.68 19.64 18.88
C TYR A 325 14.05 20.55 17.71
N LYS A 326 15.15 21.31 17.84
CA LYS A 326 15.73 22.09 16.73
C LYS A 326 15.88 21.27 15.45
N THR A 327 16.25 19.99 15.60
CA THR A 327 16.20 18.98 14.55
C THR A 327 15.28 17.85 15.03
N PRO A 328 14.08 17.67 14.44
CA PRO A 328 13.15 16.61 14.82
C PRO A 328 13.81 15.23 14.84
N LYS A 329 13.41 14.38 15.79
CA LYS A 329 13.95 13.03 15.91
C LYS A 329 12.92 12.03 16.44
N MET A 330 13.16 10.76 16.15
CA MET A 330 12.40 9.66 16.73
C MET A 330 12.65 9.58 18.24
N VAL A 331 11.58 9.50 19.03
CA VAL A 331 11.65 9.39 20.49
C VAL A 331 11.12 8.07 21.02
N ALA A 332 10.29 7.37 20.24
CA ALA A 332 9.81 6.03 20.53
C ALA A 332 9.43 5.27 19.27
N GLU A 333 9.44 3.95 19.35
CA GLU A 333 8.94 3.06 18.30
C GLU A 333 8.34 1.79 18.89
N GLY A 334 7.51 1.11 18.12
CA GLY A 334 6.93 -0.17 18.50
C GLY A 334 6.33 -0.88 17.30
N ARG A 335 5.74 -2.07 17.55
CA ARG A 335 5.02 -2.82 16.54
C ARG A 335 3.72 -3.37 17.14
N THR A 336 2.60 -3.10 16.48
CA THR A 336 1.27 -3.54 16.93
C THR A 336 0.58 -4.46 15.95
N CYS A 337 1.09 -4.55 14.74
CA CYS A 337 0.54 -5.32 13.62
C CYS A 337 1.65 -5.99 12.83
N TRP A 338 1.28 -7.00 12.03
CA TRP A 338 2.09 -7.50 10.92
C TRP A 338 1.73 -6.83 9.60
N ASP A 339 0.52 -6.27 9.53
CA ASP A 339 0.03 -5.42 8.45
C ASP A 339 -0.86 -4.35 9.08
N ALA A 340 -0.44 -3.09 9.03
CA ALA A 340 -1.15 -1.97 9.61
C ALA A 340 -1.67 -1.01 8.55
N ARG A 341 -2.76 -0.29 8.87
CA ARG A 341 -3.40 0.60 7.92
C ARG A 341 -3.56 2.04 8.41
N SER A 342 -3.90 2.24 9.67
CA SER A 342 -4.28 3.55 10.18
C SER A 342 -3.77 3.79 11.61
N ILE A 343 -3.54 5.07 11.92
CA ILE A 343 -3.17 5.57 13.24
C ILE A 343 -3.80 6.94 13.43
N ASP A 344 -4.20 7.26 14.65
CA ASP A 344 -4.54 8.64 15.06
C ASP A 344 -4.27 8.83 16.56
N GLY A 345 -4.02 10.08 16.96
CA GLY A 345 -3.87 10.46 18.38
C GLY A 345 -5.20 10.84 19.01
N SER A 346 -5.26 10.89 20.35
CA SER A 346 -6.38 11.45 21.09
C SER A 346 -6.37 12.98 20.99
N LYS A 347 -7.56 13.56 20.74
CA LYS A 347 -7.72 15.01 20.48
C LYS A 347 -8.74 15.70 21.39
N ALA A 348 -9.61 14.95 22.07
CA ALA A 348 -10.66 15.53 22.91
C ALA A 348 -10.06 16.27 24.11
N HIS A 349 -10.78 17.33 24.55
CA HIS A 349 -10.37 18.15 25.69
C HIS A 349 -10.10 17.31 26.94
N GLY A 350 -8.96 17.54 27.56
CA GLY A 350 -8.45 16.79 28.71
C GLY A 350 -7.75 15.47 28.37
N PHE A 351 -7.73 15.09 27.08
CA PHE A 351 -7.06 13.89 26.57
C PHE A 351 -6.05 14.19 25.45
N GLU A 352 -5.77 15.44 25.20
CA GLU A 352 -4.87 15.87 24.13
C GLU A 352 -3.51 15.19 24.27
N ASP A 353 -3.06 14.53 23.19
CA ASP A 353 -1.77 13.81 23.09
C ASP A 353 -1.54 12.68 24.12
N LYS A 354 -2.58 12.28 24.88
CA LYS A 354 -2.43 11.24 25.91
C LYS A 354 -2.34 9.83 25.34
N TYR A 355 -3.07 9.57 24.24
CA TYR A 355 -3.19 8.24 23.67
C TYR A 355 -3.03 8.27 22.15
N ALA A 356 -2.67 7.12 21.59
CA ALA A 356 -2.73 6.84 20.16
C ALA A 356 -3.39 5.49 19.92
N ILE A 357 -4.14 5.35 18.82
CA ILE A 357 -4.77 4.10 18.41
C ILE A 357 -4.25 3.66 17.06
N ILE A 358 -3.97 2.37 16.91
CA ILE A 358 -3.47 1.76 15.68
C ILE A 358 -4.45 0.70 15.20
N GLY A 359 -4.86 0.78 13.92
CA GLY A 359 -5.70 -0.20 13.25
C GLY A 359 -4.90 -1.19 12.45
N CYS A 360 -5.13 -2.47 12.71
CA CYS A 360 -4.43 -3.59 12.12
C CYS A 360 -5.29 -4.30 11.06
N TYR A 361 -4.63 -4.68 9.97
CA TYR A 361 -5.17 -5.64 9.02
C TYR A 361 -4.86 -7.05 9.48
N THR A 362 -3.68 -7.26 10.08
CA THR A 362 -3.24 -8.55 10.59
C THR A 362 -2.38 -8.40 11.84
N PRO A 363 -2.70 -9.02 12.96
CA PRO A 363 -4.00 -9.65 13.25
C PRO A 363 -5.16 -8.66 13.10
N ASN A 364 -6.40 -9.16 12.99
CA ASN A 364 -7.58 -8.28 12.92
C ASN A 364 -7.88 -7.70 14.32
N GLN A 365 -7.31 -6.56 14.62
CA GLN A 365 -7.35 -5.91 15.92
C GLN A 365 -7.10 -4.41 15.84
N TYR A 366 -7.32 -3.70 16.94
CA TYR A 366 -6.76 -2.39 17.17
C TYR A 366 -6.03 -2.36 18.51
N ALA A 367 -5.01 -1.53 18.62
CA ALA A 367 -4.23 -1.34 19.85
C ALA A 367 -4.26 0.11 20.28
N ILE A 368 -4.39 0.35 21.59
CA ILE A 368 -4.25 1.69 22.20
C ILE A 368 -2.90 1.76 22.90
N MET A 369 -2.18 2.84 22.65
CA MET A 369 -0.86 3.12 23.17
C MET A 369 -0.86 4.47 23.90
N ASP A 370 0.10 4.65 24.80
CA ASP A 370 0.40 5.97 25.33
C ASP A 370 0.85 6.91 24.21
N GLY A 371 0.29 8.09 24.14
CA GLY A 371 0.50 9.02 23.02
C GLY A 371 1.88 9.68 23.01
N GLN A 372 2.61 9.63 24.13
CA GLN A 372 3.92 10.27 24.26
C GLN A 372 5.08 9.27 24.30
N THR A 373 4.81 8.01 24.61
CA THR A 373 5.84 6.97 24.73
C THR A 373 5.65 5.81 23.77
N LEU A 374 4.45 5.66 23.17
CA LEU A 374 4.02 4.48 22.41
C LEU A 374 4.03 3.19 23.25
N GLU A 375 4.01 3.28 24.57
CA GLU A 375 3.86 2.10 25.42
C GLU A 375 2.48 1.47 25.18
N PRO A 376 2.39 0.16 24.87
CA PRO A 376 1.12 -0.52 24.64
C PRO A 376 0.27 -0.58 25.91
N ILE A 377 -0.97 -0.07 25.85
CA ILE A 377 -1.92 -0.02 26.97
C ILE A 377 -2.94 -1.15 26.87
N SER A 378 -3.58 -1.29 25.72
CA SER A 378 -4.59 -2.33 25.48
C SER A 378 -4.60 -2.78 24.03
N ASN A 379 -5.15 -3.97 23.81
CA ASN A 379 -5.30 -4.61 22.51
C ASN A 379 -6.69 -5.25 22.43
N THR A 380 -7.46 -4.93 21.40
CA THR A 380 -8.81 -5.44 21.19
C THR A 380 -8.91 -6.16 19.85
N SER A 381 -9.23 -7.46 19.88
CA SER A 381 -9.50 -8.23 18.67
C SER A 381 -10.86 -7.89 18.09
N VAL A 382 -10.93 -7.78 16.77
CA VAL A 382 -12.18 -7.71 16.00
C VAL A 382 -12.40 -8.98 15.17
N GLU A 383 -11.63 -10.04 15.43
CA GLU A 383 -11.86 -11.37 14.86
C GLU A 383 -13.24 -11.90 15.27
N GLY A 384 -13.93 -12.55 14.34
CA GLY A 384 -15.26 -13.09 14.58
C GLY A 384 -16.40 -12.07 14.53
N VAL A 385 -16.11 -10.78 14.31
CA VAL A 385 -17.16 -9.80 13.99
C VAL A 385 -17.81 -10.19 12.67
N LYS A 386 -19.14 -10.35 12.71
CA LYS A 386 -19.92 -10.82 11.57
C LYS A 386 -20.26 -9.67 10.62
N ASP A 387 -20.46 -10.02 9.35
CA ASP A 387 -21.06 -9.11 8.37
C ASP A 387 -22.41 -8.60 8.89
N PHE A 388 -22.59 -7.27 8.88
CA PHE A 388 -23.77 -6.65 9.48
C PHE A 388 -25.08 -6.95 8.73
N ALA A 389 -24.98 -7.20 7.41
CA ALA A 389 -26.15 -7.39 6.55
C ALA A 389 -26.58 -8.85 6.52
N THR A 390 -25.64 -9.78 6.46
CA THR A 390 -25.91 -11.22 6.30
C THR A 390 -25.83 -11.99 7.61
N GLY A 391 -25.12 -11.46 8.63
CA GLY A 391 -24.85 -12.16 9.89
C GLY A 391 -23.81 -13.29 9.76
N ASN A 392 -23.19 -13.45 8.59
CA ASN A 392 -22.22 -14.50 8.34
C ASN A 392 -20.85 -14.20 8.96
N ALA A 393 -20.12 -15.23 9.35
CA ALA A 393 -18.72 -15.12 9.72
C ALA A 393 -17.88 -14.71 8.50
N LEU A 394 -16.87 -13.89 8.75
CA LEU A 394 -15.95 -13.39 7.72
C LEU A 394 -14.56 -13.98 7.92
N PRO A 395 -13.82 -14.26 6.84
CA PRO A 395 -12.46 -14.81 6.92
C PRO A 395 -11.45 -13.78 7.48
N GLU A 396 -11.77 -12.49 7.38
CA GLU A 396 -11.02 -11.38 7.95
C GLU A 396 -11.92 -10.17 8.19
N VAL A 397 -11.58 -9.36 9.20
CA VAL A 397 -12.23 -8.09 9.50
C VAL A 397 -11.15 -7.05 9.77
N ARG A 398 -10.84 -6.23 8.76
CA ARG A 398 -9.73 -5.28 8.81
C ARG A 398 -10.17 -3.92 9.37
N VAL A 399 -9.35 -3.34 10.24
CA VAL A 399 -9.55 -1.95 10.69
C VAL A 399 -8.96 -0.99 9.66
N ALA A 400 -9.83 -0.40 8.81
CA ALA A 400 -9.39 0.32 7.62
C ALA A 400 -8.99 1.77 7.87
N SER A 401 -9.79 2.51 8.63
CA SER A 401 -9.59 3.93 8.89
C SER A 401 -9.88 4.24 10.35
N ILE A 402 -9.11 5.18 10.89
CA ILE A 402 -9.28 5.72 12.24
C ILE A 402 -9.25 7.24 12.16
N VAL A 403 -10.20 7.91 12.83
CA VAL A 403 -10.26 9.37 12.93
C VAL A 403 -10.69 9.76 14.35
N ALA A 404 -9.89 10.60 14.99
CA ALA A 404 -10.21 11.11 16.32
C ALA A 404 -11.35 12.14 16.27
N SER A 405 -12.18 12.18 17.31
CA SER A 405 -13.03 13.33 17.63
C SER A 405 -12.23 14.35 18.45
N GLU A 406 -12.37 15.63 18.11
CA GLU A 406 -11.82 16.73 18.92
C GLU A 406 -12.76 17.13 20.07
N LYS A 407 -14.02 16.67 20.04
CA LYS A 407 -15.07 17.11 20.99
C LYS A 407 -15.34 16.10 22.10
N GLU A 408 -15.32 14.82 21.76
CA GLU A 408 -15.61 13.73 22.69
C GLU A 408 -14.48 12.71 22.68
N PRO A 409 -14.23 11.99 23.78
CA PRO A 409 -13.08 11.09 23.91
C PRO A 409 -13.29 9.77 23.18
N PHE A 410 -13.51 9.81 21.88
CA PHE A 410 -13.58 8.59 21.06
C PHE A 410 -12.86 8.73 19.72
N TRP A 411 -12.48 7.58 19.16
CA TRP A 411 -12.11 7.44 17.76
C TRP A 411 -13.24 6.80 16.96
N VAL A 412 -13.43 7.26 15.72
CA VAL A 412 -14.26 6.57 14.72
C VAL A 412 -13.35 5.57 14.00
N ILE A 413 -13.68 4.27 14.07
CA ILE A 413 -12.98 3.23 13.35
C ILE A 413 -13.90 2.49 12.39
N ASN A 414 -13.38 2.12 11.22
CA ASN A 414 -14.15 1.44 10.17
C ASN A 414 -13.71 -0.01 10.06
N LEU A 415 -14.63 -0.96 10.30
CA LEU A 415 -14.41 -2.39 10.10
C LEU A 415 -14.81 -2.74 8.67
N LYS A 416 -13.78 -2.92 7.83
CA LYS A 416 -13.90 -2.88 6.38
C LYS A 416 -14.88 -3.90 5.81
N GLU A 417 -14.61 -5.18 5.98
CA GLU A 417 -15.40 -6.26 5.40
C GLU A 417 -16.76 -6.40 6.07
N ALA A 418 -16.78 -6.16 7.37
CA ALA A 418 -17.95 -6.37 8.20
C ALA A 418 -19.01 -5.25 8.10
N GLY A 419 -18.63 -4.08 7.55
CA GLY A 419 -19.55 -2.96 7.34
C GLY A 419 -20.00 -2.24 8.60
N TRP A 420 -19.21 -2.33 9.68
CA TRP A 420 -19.47 -1.65 10.93
C TRP A 420 -18.58 -0.42 11.11
N VAL A 421 -19.16 0.65 11.65
CA VAL A 421 -18.42 1.76 12.22
C VAL A 421 -18.48 1.65 13.74
N TYR A 422 -17.33 1.68 14.41
CA TYR A 422 -17.28 1.72 15.87
C TYR A 422 -16.84 3.10 16.33
N LEU A 423 -17.51 3.60 17.39
CA LEU A 423 -17.03 4.72 18.18
C LEU A 423 -16.33 4.10 19.39
N VAL A 424 -15.00 4.18 19.43
CA VAL A 424 -14.17 3.61 20.49
C VAL A 424 -13.88 4.69 21.51
N ASP A 425 -14.59 4.66 22.62
CA ASP A 425 -14.41 5.58 23.76
C ASP A 425 -13.13 5.20 24.54
N TYR A 426 -12.23 6.16 24.65
CA TYR A 426 -10.94 6.01 25.34
C TYR A 426 -10.86 6.73 26.69
N SER A 427 -11.99 7.07 27.30
CA SER A 427 -12.01 7.61 28.67
C SER A 427 -11.33 6.67 29.68
N ASP A 428 -11.46 5.35 29.45
CA ASP A 428 -10.62 4.29 30.05
C ASP A 428 -9.91 3.51 28.93
N PRO A 429 -8.65 3.85 28.60
CA PRO A 429 -7.93 3.21 27.50
C PRO A 429 -7.55 1.75 27.77
N LYS A 430 -7.63 1.28 29.01
CA LYS A 430 -7.40 -0.13 29.36
C LYS A 430 -8.63 -0.99 29.05
N ASN A 431 -9.82 -0.39 29.13
CA ASN A 431 -11.11 -1.05 28.87
C ASN A 431 -11.99 -0.18 27.96
N PRO A 432 -11.59 0.05 26.68
CA PRO A 432 -12.30 0.94 25.78
C PRO A 432 -13.72 0.44 25.52
N LYS A 433 -14.69 1.36 25.52
CA LYS A 433 -16.08 1.04 25.23
C LYS A 433 -16.39 1.27 23.75
N GLU A 434 -17.07 0.33 23.13
CA GLU A 434 -17.41 0.37 21.71
C GLU A 434 -18.91 0.67 21.52
N THR A 435 -19.26 1.75 20.82
CA THR A 435 -20.58 1.93 20.24
C THR A 435 -20.54 1.44 18.80
N LYS A 436 -21.32 0.39 18.51
CA LYS A 436 -21.31 -0.33 17.22
C LYS A 436 -22.43 0.14 16.31
N LEU A 437 -22.10 0.66 15.16
CA LEU A 437 -23.04 1.26 14.20
C LEU A 437 -23.02 0.51 12.88
N LYS A 438 -24.18 0.03 12.42
CA LYS A 438 -24.33 -0.64 11.12
C LYS A 438 -24.22 0.40 10.01
N ALA A 439 -23.20 0.32 9.17
CA ALA A 439 -23.04 1.18 8.01
C ALA A 439 -23.32 0.40 6.70
N ASP A 440 -22.36 0.21 5.83
CA ASP A 440 -22.50 -0.54 4.60
C ASP A 440 -21.21 -1.32 4.29
N ASN A 441 -21.26 -2.29 3.38
CA ASN A 441 -20.15 -3.22 3.18
C ASN A 441 -18.95 -2.60 2.50
N PHE A 442 -17.79 -3.11 2.89
CA PHE A 442 -16.48 -2.76 2.40
C PHE A 442 -16.10 -1.30 2.68
N LEU A 443 -16.22 -0.92 3.96
CA LEU A 443 -15.85 0.42 4.41
C LEU A 443 -14.36 0.72 4.17
N HIS A 444 -14.07 1.97 3.84
CA HIS A 444 -12.72 2.43 3.61
C HIS A 444 -12.44 3.70 4.43
N ASP A 445 -12.06 4.77 3.77
CA ASP A 445 -11.74 6.04 4.41
C ASP A 445 -13.01 6.87 4.69
N GLY A 446 -12.86 7.85 5.59
CA GLY A 446 -13.91 8.80 5.92
C GLY A 446 -13.35 10.03 6.62
N GLY A 447 -14.20 11.04 6.78
CA GLY A 447 -13.81 12.30 7.41
C GLY A 447 -14.98 13.05 8.02
N TRP A 448 -14.66 14.02 8.86
CA TRP A 448 -15.61 14.88 9.51
C TRP A 448 -16.23 15.89 8.55
N VAL A 449 -17.53 16.13 8.73
CA VAL A 449 -18.21 17.31 8.18
C VAL A 449 -17.82 18.52 9.03
N ARG A 450 -17.34 19.57 8.37
CA ARG A 450 -17.04 20.85 9.00
C ARG A 450 -17.95 21.93 8.41
N LEU A 451 -18.89 22.41 9.21
CA LEU A 451 -19.80 23.47 8.81
C LEU A 451 -19.19 24.85 9.13
N PRO A 452 -19.27 25.83 8.22
CA PRO A 452 -18.76 27.17 8.45
C PRO A 452 -19.36 27.83 9.68
N GLY A 453 -18.50 28.37 10.55
CA GLY A 453 -18.93 29.03 11.79
C GLY A 453 -19.46 28.09 12.88
N SER A 454 -19.28 26.78 12.72
CA SER A 454 -19.64 25.79 13.73
C SER A 454 -18.42 25.02 14.18
N ASP A 455 -18.28 24.86 15.49
CA ASP A 455 -17.28 23.99 16.11
C ASP A 455 -17.81 22.57 16.35
N GLU A 456 -19.07 22.28 15.98
CA GLU A 456 -19.67 20.96 16.18
C GLU A 456 -19.09 19.94 15.21
N LEU A 457 -18.58 18.80 15.72
CA LEU A 457 -18.20 17.61 14.96
C LEU A 457 -19.26 16.53 15.17
N ARG A 458 -20.38 16.67 14.49
CA ARG A 458 -21.51 15.75 14.64
C ARG A 458 -21.58 14.67 13.58
N TYR A 459 -21.23 15.01 12.35
CA TYR A 459 -21.40 14.09 11.22
C TYR A 459 -20.07 13.62 10.69
N PHE A 460 -19.95 12.30 10.54
CA PHE A 460 -18.79 11.65 9.92
C PHE A 460 -19.25 10.90 8.67
N LEU A 461 -18.63 11.18 7.53
CA LEU A 461 -18.91 10.51 6.27
C LEU A 461 -17.89 9.43 5.99
N VAL A 462 -18.38 8.23 5.64
CA VAL A 462 -17.52 7.07 5.35
C VAL A 462 -17.88 6.43 4.02
N ALA A 463 -16.87 6.15 3.20
CA ALA A 463 -17.03 5.46 1.93
C ALA A 463 -17.22 3.96 2.12
N ALA A 464 -18.27 3.41 1.51
CA ALA A 464 -18.55 1.98 1.38
C ALA A 464 -18.26 1.55 -0.07
N ASN A 465 -16.98 1.20 -0.32
CA ASN A 465 -16.43 1.00 -1.67
C ASN A 465 -17.10 -0.15 -2.42
N GLY A 466 -17.47 -1.23 -1.71
CA GLY A 466 -18.05 -2.43 -2.31
C GLY A 466 -19.45 -2.21 -2.90
N VAL A 467 -20.14 -1.16 -2.47
CA VAL A 467 -21.52 -0.83 -2.88
C VAL A 467 -21.66 0.56 -3.50
N ASN A 468 -20.53 1.27 -3.69
CA ASN A 468 -20.48 2.61 -4.29
C ASN A 468 -21.34 3.64 -3.54
N ARG A 469 -21.22 3.67 -2.21
CA ARG A 469 -22.01 4.56 -1.36
C ARG A 469 -21.15 5.32 -0.37
N VAL A 470 -21.69 6.42 0.13
CA VAL A 470 -21.17 7.15 1.28
C VAL A 470 -22.22 7.13 2.39
N CYS A 471 -21.86 6.61 3.56
CA CYS A 471 -22.74 6.59 4.72
C CYS A 471 -22.47 7.79 5.63
N VAL A 472 -23.53 8.36 6.21
CA VAL A 472 -23.46 9.47 7.17
C VAL A 472 -23.67 8.93 8.57
N VAL A 473 -22.65 9.04 9.41
CA VAL A 473 -22.69 8.68 10.83
C VAL A 473 -23.02 9.93 11.64
N ASP A 474 -24.15 9.94 12.32
CA ASP A 474 -24.51 10.96 13.33
C ASP A 474 -23.99 10.47 14.69
N VAL A 475 -22.83 10.98 15.11
CA VAL A 475 -22.18 10.52 16.35
C VAL A 475 -22.94 10.98 17.60
N LYS A 476 -23.67 12.09 17.54
CA LYS A 476 -24.50 12.60 18.64
C LYS A 476 -25.70 11.68 18.90
N LEU A 477 -26.37 11.24 17.84
CA LEU A 477 -27.49 10.30 17.93
C LEU A 477 -27.04 8.84 17.94
N LYS A 478 -25.75 8.57 17.78
CA LYS A 478 -25.15 7.22 17.70
C LYS A 478 -25.87 6.34 16.68
N LYS A 479 -26.11 6.86 15.48
CA LYS A 479 -26.78 6.15 14.39
C LYS A 479 -26.22 6.52 13.02
N VAL A 480 -26.43 5.64 12.04
CA VAL A 480 -26.16 5.89 10.62
C VAL A 480 -27.45 6.39 9.97
N GLN A 481 -27.37 7.50 9.23
CA GLN A 481 -28.49 7.99 8.42
C GLN A 481 -28.76 7.02 7.27
N ARG A 482 -30.02 6.69 7.05
CA ARG A 482 -30.46 5.75 6.02
C ARG A 482 -31.40 6.39 5.01
N PRO A 483 -31.29 5.99 3.72
CA PRO A 483 -30.28 5.14 3.11
C PRO A 483 -28.90 5.83 3.06
N CYS A 484 -27.78 5.05 2.93
CA CYS A 484 -26.50 5.62 2.56
C CYS A 484 -26.58 6.22 1.16
N ILE A 485 -25.83 7.27 0.91
CA ILE A 485 -25.90 8.09 -0.31
C ILE A 485 -25.27 7.31 -1.46
N GLN A 486 -26.01 7.07 -2.54
CA GLN A 486 -25.48 6.46 -3.75
C GLN A 486 -24.55 7.46 -4.45
N THR A 487 -23.34 7.05 -4.77
CA THR A 487 -22.33 7.82 -5.52
C THR A 487 -21.89 7.05 -6.77
N ASP A 488 -20.88 7.54 -7.45
CA ASP A 488 -20.26 6.82 -8.56
C ASP A 488 -19.32 5.69 -8.06
N LYS A 489 -18.69 4.96 -8.98
CA LYS A 489 -17.94 3.74 -8.68
C LYS A 489 -16.71 3.98 -7.80
N VAL A 490 -16.64 3.25 -6.71
CA VAL A 490 -15.53 3.16 -5.76
C VAL A 490 -15.12 4.54 -5.22
N PRO A 491 -15.97 5.17 -4.36
CA PRO A 491 -15.62 6.42 -3.70
C PRO A 491 -14.37 6.23 -2.82
N HIS A 492 -13.40 7.15 -2.92
CA HIS A 492 -12.14 7.07 -2.18
C HIS A 492 -11.75 8.44 -1.60
N PRO A 493 -12.40 8.87 -0.52
CA PRO A 493 -12.27 10.24 -0.03
C PRO A 493 -10.91 10.58 0.59
N GLY A 494 -10.13 9.60 1.08
CA GLY A 494 -9.12 9.90 2.08
C GLY A 494 -9.80 10.45 3.33
N ARG A 495 -9.76 11.77 3.53
CA ARG A 495 -10.59 12.46 4.54
C ARG A 495 -11.78 13.20 3.91
N GLY A 496 -11.89 13.22 2.58
CA GLY A 496 -12.78 14.09 1.85
C GLY A 496 -12.30 15.54 1.84
N ALA A 497 -13.11 16.43 1.28
CA ALA A 497 -12.83 17.85 1.29
C ALA A 497 -14.11 18.64 1.63
N ASN A 498 -14.00 19.58 2.56
CA ASN A 498 -15.11 20.44 2.99
C ASN A 498 -14.98 21.82 2.35
N PHE A 499 -16.03 22.33 1.71
CA PHE A 499 -16.08 23.70 1.21
C PHE A 499 -17.53 24.20 1.06
N VAL A 500 -17.69 25.51 0.84
CA VAL A 500 -19.00 26.10 0.56
C VAL A 500 -19.18 26.28 -0.93
N HIS A 501 -20.09 25.49 -1.51
CA HIS A 501 -20.44 25.61 -2.91
C HIS A 501 -21.44 26.75 -3.14
N PRO A 502 -21.28 27.63 -4.18
CA PRO A 502 -22.14 28.80 -4.37
C PRO A 502 -23.65 28.46 -4.47
N LYS A 503 -23.98 27.33 -5.04
CA LYS A 503 -25.38 26.90 -5.24
C LYS A 503 -25.94 26.03 -4.13
N TYR A 504 -25.13 25.13 -3.56
CA TYR A 504 -25.61 24.07 -2.67
C TYR A 504 -25.30 24.34 -1.19
N GLY A 505 -24.54 25.40 -0.88
CA GLY A 505 -24.06 25.65 0.48
C GLY A 505 -22.92 24.68 0.86
N PRO A 506 -22.79 24.32 2.14
CA PRO A 506 -21.76 23.41 2.61
C PRO A 506 -21.85 22.04 1.95
N VAL A 507 -20.74 21.59 1.36
CA VAL A 507 -20.59 20.26 0.74
C VAL A 507 -19.35 19.55 1.26
N TRP A 508 -19.39 18.22 1.17
CA TRP A 508 -18.25 17.33 1.36
C TRP A 508 -18.00 16.58 0.06
N ALA A 509 -16.74 16.56 -0.41
CA ALA A 509 -16.36 16.01 -1.70
C ALA A 509 -15.60 14.69 -1.56
N THR A 510 -15.86 13.76 -2.47
CA THR A 510 -15.10 12.50 -2.63
C THR A 510 -14.80 12.22 -4.09
N PRO A 511 -13.54 11.89 -4.45
CA PRO A 511 -13.20 11.39 -5.76
C PRO A 511 -13.49 9.89 -5.87
N HIS A 512 -13.28 9.31 -7.07
CA HIS A 512 -13.56 7.92 -7.37
C HIS A 512 -12.38 7.21 -8.03
N ILE A 513 -12.09 5.99 -7.58
CA ILE A 513 -11.12 5.11 -8.25
C ILE A 513 -11.73 4.55 -9.54
N GLY A 514 -12.99 4.17 -9.51
CA GLY A 514 -13.67 3.45 -10.60
C GLY A 514 -14.40 4.33 -11.60
N ALA A 515 -14.41 5.65 -11.42
CA ALA A 515 -15.09 6.60 -12.27
C ALA A 515 -14.31 7.92 -12.44
N ALA A 516 -14.49 8.58 -13.58
CA ALA A 516 -13.87 9.89 -13.88
C ALA A 516 -14.73 11.03 -13.32
N THR A 517 -14.95 11.01 -11.99
CA THR A 517 -15.86 11.96 -11.32
C THR A 517 -15.40 12.29 -9.91
N ILE A 518 -15.88 13.44 -9.41
CA ILE A 518 -15.85 13.82 -7.98
C ILE A 518 -17.30 14.08 -7.57
N SER A 519 -17.80 13.37 -6.55
CA SER A 519 -19.14 13.58 -6.00
C SER A 519 -19.11 14.67 -4.95
N LEU A 520 -20.04 15.63 -5.05
CA LEU A 520 -20.33 16.62 -4.03
C LEU A 520 -21.58 16.20 -3.25
N ILE A 521 -21.45 16.08 -1.95
CA ILE A 521 -22.54 15.70 -1.04
C ILE A 521 -22.92 16.90 -0.19
N GLY A 522 -24.19 17.32 -0.23
CA GLY A 522 -24.71 18.36 0.64
C GLY A 522 -24.71 17.91 2.10
N VAL A 523 -24.22 18.76 3.01
CA VAL A 523 -23.94 18.34 4.40
C VAL A 523 -24.52 19.24 5.48
N ASP A 524 -25.34 20.21 5.11
CA ASP A 524 -25.96 21.13 6.06
C ASP A 524 -27.49 20.90 6.19
N PRO A 525 -27.94 20.05 7.12
CA PRO A 525 -29.37 19.80 7.32
C PRO A 525 -30.10 20.97 8.01
N GLY A 526 -29.38 21.91 8.60
CA GLY A 526 -29.95 23.05 9.30
C GLY A 526 -30.36 24.19 8.37
N LYS A 527 -29.43 24.66 7.53
CA LYS A 527 -29.66 25.81 6.65
C LYS A 527 -29.96 25.43 5.19
N HIS A 528 -29.57 24.22 4.77
CA HIS A 528 -29.75 23.74 3.40
C HIS A 528 -30.39 22.33 3.38
N PRO A 529 -31.54 22.11 4.06
CA PRO A 529 -32.15 20.79 4.24
C PRO A 529 -32.52 20.11 2.91
N GLN A 530 -32.84 20.88 1.86
CA GLN A 530 -33.16 20.34 0.52
C GLN A 530 -31.98 19.62 -0.15
N TYR A 531 -30.76 19.96 0.21
CA TYR A 531 -29.52 19.38 -0.33
C TYR A 531 -28.86 18.37 0.62
N ALA A 532 -29.21 18.39 1.90
CA ALA A 532 -28.55 17.57 2.91
C ALA A 532 -28.70 16.07 2.63
N TRP A 533 -27.61 15.36 2.80
CA TRP A 533 -27.49 13.90 2.64
C TRP A 533 -27.86 13.39 1.25
N LYS A 534 -27.54 14.19 0.23
CA LYS A 534 -27.71 13.85 -1.18
C LYS A 534 -26.42 14.16 -1.94
N GLU A 535 -26.12 13.37 -2.98
CA GLU A 535 -25.20 13.78 -4.02
C GLU A 535 -25.86 14.92 -4.80
N VAL A 536 -25.35 16.13 -4.64
CA VAL A 536 -25.93 17.35 -5.24
C VAL A 536 -25.34 17.71 -6.57
N GLU A 537 -24.11 17.26 -6.80
CA GLU A 537 -23.41 17.43 -8.07
C GLU A 537 -22.36 16.34 -8.26
N ARG A 538 -22.11 16.03 -9.52
CA ARG A 538 -21.05 15.12 -9.97
C ARG A 538 -20.15 15.85 -10.96
N ILE A 539 -19.00 16.30 -10.48
CA ILE A 539 -17.99 16.98 -11.30
C ILE A 539 -17.32 15.95 -12.19
N LYS A 540 -17.38 16.13 -13.50
CA LYS A 540 -16.64 15.28 -14.46
C LYS A 540 -15.19 15.69 -14.51
N ILE A 541 -14.27 14.72 -14.36
CA ILE A 541 -12.83 14.91 -14.46
C ILE A 541 -12.26 14.11 -15.62
N LYS A 542 -10.98 14.34 -15.95
CA LYS A 542 -10.33 13.81 -17.15
C LYS A 542 -10.23 12.28 -17.17
N SER A 543 -10.03 11.64 -16.01
CA SER A 543 -9.87 10.18 -15.90
C SER A 543 -10.35 9.65 -14.56
N ALA A 544 -10.72 8.38 -14.54
CA ALA A 544 -10.85 7.59 -13.31
C ALA A 544 -9.47 7.42 -12.62
N GLY A 545 -9.49 6.88 -11.40
CA GLY A 545 -8.28 6.57 -10.65
C GLY A 545 -7.80 7.69 -9.72
N SER A 546 -8.68 8.60 -9.34
CA SER A 546 -8.40 9.62 -8.32
C SER A 546 -8.41 9.01 -6.92
N LEU A 547 -7.43 9.36 -6.10
CA LEU A 547 -7.27 8.90 -4.72
C LEU A 547 -7.55 9.99 -3.70
N PHE A 548 -7.22 11.24 -4.00
CA PHE A 548 -7.28 12.33 -3.04
C PHE A 548 -7.90 13.59 -3.62
N VAL A 549 -8.65 14.28 -2.77
CA VAL A 549 -9.09 15.66 -2.96
C VAL A 549 -8.65 16.48 -1.75
N LYS A 550 -8.33 17.75 -1.97
CA LYS A 550 -7.96 18.69 -0.91
C LYS A 550 -8.55 20.07 -1.15
N SER A 551 -9.13 20.60 -0.10
CA SER A 551 -9.55 22.00 0.01
C SER A 551 -8.92 22.64 1.24
N HIS A 552 -9.04 23.96 1.36
CA HIS A 552 -8.65 24.70 2.55
C HIS A 552 -9.67 25.82 2.80
N PRO A 553 -10.04 26.15 4.05
CA PRO A 553 -11.05 27.18 4.35
C PRO A 553 -10.77 28.57 3.76
N LYS A 554 -9.50 28.87 3.45
CA LYS A 554 -9.06 30.13 2.85
C LYS A 554 -8.87 30.07 1.33
N SER A 555 -9.11 28.89 0.70
CA SER A 555 -8.93 28.68 -0.74
C SER A 555 -10.27 28.68 -1.47
N ASN A 556 -10.24 29.07 -2.76
CA ASN A 556 -11.35 28.89 -3.69
C ASN A 556 -11.15 27.67 -4.59
N ASN A 557 -10.16 26.81 -4.31
CA ASN A 557 -9.78 25.70 -5.15
C ASN A 557 -9.97 24.35 -4.44
N LEU A 558 -10.42 23.36 -5.20
CA LEU A 558 -10.39 21.95 -4.84
C LEU A 558 -9.33 21.28 -5.72
N TRP A 559 -8.24 20.83 -5.11
CA TRP A 559 -7.17 20.10 -5.80
C TRP A 559 -7.45 18.59 -5.76
N PHE A 560 -7.15 17.89 -6.85
CA PHE A 560 -7.33 16.44 -6.95
C PHE A 560 -6.26 15.78 -7.82
N ASP A 561 -6.00 14.51 -7.56
CA ASP A 561 -5.04 13.68 -8.29
C ASP A 561 -5.74 12.61 -9.16
N MET A 562 -5.00 11.98 -10.05
CA MET A 562 -5.47 10.83 -10.85
C MET A 562 -4.36 9.78 -11.01
N PRO A 563 -3.69 9.35 -9.90
CA PRO A 563 -2.49 8.50 -9.97
C PRO A 563 -2.74 7.11 -10.56
N LEU A 564 -3.96 6.63 -10.54
CA LEU A 564 -4.33 5.31 -11.07
C LEU A 564 -4.95 5.38 -12.47
N SER A 565 -4.85 6.54 -13.14
CA SER A 565 -5.29 6.69 -14.53
C SER A 565 -4.58 5.70 -15.44
N SER A 566 -5.35 5.04 -16.31
CA SER A 566 -4.81 4.21 -17.38
C SER A 566 -4.49 5.00 -18.66
N GLN A 567 -4.86 6.28 -18.72
CA GLN A 567 -4.54 7.15 -19.84
C GLN A 567 -3.09 7.66 -19.72
N GLU A 568 -2.35 7.58 -20.83
CA GLU A 568 -0.95 8.02 -20.88
C GLU A 568 -0.79 9.49 -20.48
N GLY A 569 0.13 9.77 -19.58
CA GLY A 569 0.46 11.10 -19.08
C GLY A 569 -0.53 11.68 -18.06
N VAL A 570 -1.76 11.19 -17.98
CA VAL A 570 -2.77 11.74 -17.04
C VAL A 570 -2.44 11.43 -15.59
N ASN A 571 -1.78 10.30 -15.29
CA ASN A 571 -1.34 9.96 -13.95
C ASN A 571 -0.22 10.88 -13.40
N GLY A 572 0.36 11.72 -14.24
CA GLY A 572 1.32 12.77 -13.87
C GLY A 572 0.71 14.17 -13.77
N GLU A 573 -0.61 14.29 -13.97
CA GLU A 573 -1.33 15.57 -13.89
C GLU A 573 -2.04 15.73 -12.53
N VAL A 574 -2.15 16.97 -12.07
CA VAL A 574 -3.01 17.37 -10.97
C VAL A 574 -4.13 18.28 -11.50
N GLY A 575 -5.36 18.06 -11.06
CA GLY A 575 -6.49 18.90 -11.40
C GLY A 575 -6.79 19.92 -10.31
N VAL A 576 -7.22 21.10 -10.72
CA VAL A 576 -7.64 22.20 -9.84
C VAL A 576 -9.03 22.66 -10.30
N TYR A 577 -10.04 22.39 -9.48
CA TYR A 577 -11.41 22.85 -9.69
C TYR A 577 -11.63 24.16 -8.93
N ASN A 578 -12.00 25.21 -9.63
CA ASN A 578 -12.35 26.48 -9.02
C ASN A 578 -13.80 26.42 -8.48
N ILE A 579 -13.95 26.51 -7.17
CA ILE A 579 -15.22 26.37 -6.46
C ILE A 579 -16.25 27.44 -6.88
N LYS A 580 -15.80 28.65 -7.24
CA LYS A 580 -16.68 29.75 -7.60
C LYS A 580 -17.16 29.70 -9.05
N THR A 581 -16.27 29.33 -9.98
CA THR A 581 -16.55 29.36 -11.43
C THR A 581 -16.97 28.01 -11.99
N GLY A 582 -16.60 26.91 -11.30
CA GLY A 582 -16.82 25.54 -11.80
C GLY A 582 -15.78 25.09 -12.83
N GLU A 583 -14.81 25.92 -13.17
CA GLU A 583 -13.76 25.58 -14.15
C GLU A 583 -12.71 24.65 -13.59
N ILE A 584 -12.19 23.75 -14.44
CA ILE A 584 -11.11 22.83 -14.08
C ILE A 584 -9.89 23.13 -14.92
N LYS A 585 -8.76 23.37 -14.23
CA LYS A 585 -7.44 23.47 -14.83
C LYS A 585 -6.65 22.19 -14.55
N TYR A 586 -5.91 21.68 -15.54
CA TYR A 586 -5.03 20.53 -15.39
C TYR A 586 -3.58 20.98 -15.53
N LEU A 587 -2.76 20.65 -14.54
CA LEU A 587 -1.34 21.01 -14.48
C LEU A 587 -0.52 19.73 -14.71
N LYS A 588 0.42 19.77 -15.67
CA LYS A 588 1.41 18.72 -15.88
C LYS A 588 2.46 18.80 -14.76
N ALA A 589 2.24 18.09 -13.68
CA ALA A 589 3.10 18.13 -12.50
C ALA A 589 4.36 17.27 -12.68
N SER A 590 4.26 16.11 -13.35
CA SER A 590 5.38 15.20 -13.53
C SER A 590 5.21 14.39 -14.83
N PRO A 591 6.31 13.96 -15.47
CA PRO A 591 6.23 13.00 -16.57
C PRO A 591 5.80 11.60 -16.13
N LYS A 592 5.83 11.34 -14.82
CA LYS A 592 5.46 10.06 -14.21
C LYS A 592 4.36 10.28 -13.17
N ARG A 593 3.88 9.17 -12.59
CA ARG A 593 2.83 9.17 -11.56
C ARG A 593 3.11 10.15 -10.43
N ILE A 594 2.11 10.98 -10.16
CA ILE A 594 2.03 11.83 -8.95
C ILE A 594 1.07 11.19 -7.94
N THR A 595 1.05 11.66 -6.72
CA THR A 595 -0.02 11.35 -5.76
C THR A 595 -0.08 12.37 -4.65
N HIS A 596 -1.26 12.52 -4.08
CA HIS A 596 -1.55 13.30 -2.88
C HIS A 596 -1.17 14.78 -2.99
N MET A 597 -2.03 15.63 -2.50
CA MET A 597 -1.82 17.07 -2.33
C MET A 597 -1.96 17.42 -0.84
N GLU A 598 -1.27 18.47 -0.40
CA GLU A 598 -1.47 19.01 0.95
C GLU A 598 -1.21 20.52 0.93
N TYR A 599 -2.08 21.28 1.60
CA TYR A 599 -1.91 22.70 1.79
C TYR A 599 -0.85 23.02 2.86
N ASN A 600 -0.22 24.18 2.77
CA ASN A 600 0.49 24.74 3.91
C ASN A 600 -0.51 25.24 4.97
N ALA A 601 -0.02 25.55 6.17
CA ALA A 601 -0.87 25.99 7.29
C ALA A 601 -1.65 27.29 6.99
N GLN A 602 -1.17 28.11 6.07
CA GLN A 602 -1.79 29.36 5.67
C GLN A 602 -2.89 29.18 4.60
N GLY A 603 -2.89 28.05 3.87
CA GLY A 603 -3.78 27.78 2.75
C GLY A 603 -3.43 28.55 1.47
N THR A 604 -2.16 28.94 1.32
CA THR A 604 -1.66 29.70 0.18
C THR A 604 -0.84 28.90 -0.81
N GLU A 605 -0.35 27.74 -0.39
CA GLU A 605 0.46 26.84 -1.20
C GLU A 605 -0.06 25.43 -1.14
N VAL A 606 0.09 24.70 -2.26
CA VAL A 606 -0.24 23.28 -2.38
C VAL A 606 0.99 22.48 -2.79
N TRP A 607 1.30 21.46 -2.01
CA TRP A 607 2.44 20.59 -2.20
C TRP A 607 1.99 19.28 -2.85
N VAL A 608 2.61 18.87 -3.95
CA VAL A 608 2.27 17.68 -4.75
C VAL A 608 3.47 16.74 -4.77
N SER A 609 3.26 15.43 -4.60
CA SER A 609 4.33 14.42 -4.71
C SER A 609 4.43 13.89 -6.14
N GLY A 610 5.59 14.07 -6.78
CA GLY A 610 5.99 13.32 -7.96
C GLY A 610 6.53 11.95 -7.56
N TRP A 611 5.63 11.00 -7.29
CA TRP A 611 5.95 9.72 -6.66
C TRP A 611 7.08 8.96 -7.35
N LEU A 612 6.92 8.66 -8.65
CA LEU A 612 7.90 7.87 -9.40
C LEU A 612 9.04 8.71 -9.99
N GLU A 613 8.95 10.04 -9.95
CA GLU A 613 10.01 10.94 -10.37
C GLU A 613 10.95 11.30 -9.20
N GLY A 614 10.51 11.10 -7.96
CA GLY A 614 11.26 11.51 -6.78
C GLY A 614 11.33 13.02 -6.62
N THR A 615 10.19 13.71 -6.72
CA THR A 615 10.10 15.16 -6.61
C THR A 615 8.99 15.59 -5.66
N ILE A 616 9.16 16.76 -5.05
CA ILE A 616 8.09 17.46 -4.34
C ILE A 616 7.91 18.79 -5.05
N LEU A 617 6.69 19.07 -5.48
CA LEU A 617 6.32 20.26 -6.26
C LEU A 617 5.46 21.16 -5.38
N VAL A 618 5.79 22.43 -5.30
CA VAL A 618 5.05 23.43 -4.52
C VAL A 618 4.43 24.44 -5.47
N TYR A 619 3.12 24.57 -5.39
CA TYR A 619 2.33 25.50 -6.22
C TYR A 619 1.74 26.60 -5.36
N ASP A 620 1.67 27.84 -5.89
CA ASP A 620 0.83 28.89 -5.37
C ASP A 620 -0.64 28.52 -5.62
N ASP A 621 -1.48 28.51 -4.60
CA ASP A 621 -2.88 28.09 -4.72
C ASP A 621 -3.71 29.04 -5.60
N ALA A 622 -3.52 30.34 -5.46
CA ALA A 622 -4.34 31.33 -6.15
C ALA A 622 -4.07 31.40 -7.65
N THR A 623 -2.80 31.33 -8.03
CA THR A 623 -2.36 31.44 -9.45
C THR A 623 -2.17 30.08 -10.11
N THR A 624 -2.04 29.03 -9.33
CA THR A 624 -1.66 27.67 -9.75
C THR A 624 -0.28 27.58 -10.40
N ASN A 625 0.60 28.58 -10.18
CA ASN A 625 1.95 28.57 -10.69
C ASN A 625 2.88 27.73 -9.83
N LEU A 626 3.81 27.00 -10.45
CA LEU A 626 4.85 26.25 -9.76
C LEU A 626 5.85 27.24 -9.11
N ILE A 627 5.99 27.18 -7.79
CA ILE A 627 6.90 28.03 -7.01
C ILE A 627 8.26 27.35 -6.86
N LYS A 628 8.25 26.06 -6.49
CA LYS A 628 9.46 25.30 -6.15
C LYS A 628 9.35 23.87 -6.57
N THR A 629 10.44 23.29 -7.04
CA THR A 629 10.63 21.86 -7.18
C THR A 629 11.76 21.42 -6.25
N VAL A 630 11.48 20.52 -5.31
CA VAL A 630 12.49 19.84 -4.51
C VAL A 630 12.82 18.52 -5.21
N LYS A 631 14.03 18.42 -5.76
CA LYS A 631 14.55 17.23 -6.45
C LYS A 631 15.98 16.98 -5.98
N GLU A 632 16.10 16.23 -4.90
CA GLU A 632 17.36 15.88 -4.27
C GLU A 632 17.46 14.36 -4.11
N GLY A 633 18.65 13.80 -3.98
CA GLY A 633 18.86 12.36 -3.91
C GLY A 633 18.16 11.64 -2.77
N TRP A 634 17.78 12.36 -1.71
CA TRP A 634 17.01 11.81 -0.60
C TRP A 634 15.49 11.74 -0.88
N VAL A 635 14.97 12.44 -1.88
CA VAL A 635 13.54 12.42 -2.25
C VAL A 635 13.28 11.13 -3.03
N GLN A 636 13.02 10.05 -2.31
CA GLN A 636 12.74 8.73 -2.90
C GLN A 636 11.29 8.34 -2.65
N THR A 637 10.57 7.99 -3.70
CA THR A 637 9.16 7.55 -3.64
C THR A 637 8.27 8.41 -2.71
N PRO A 638 8.26 9.75 -2.83
CA PRO A 638 7.43 10.60 -2.00
C PRO A 638 5.95 10.34 -2.31
N THR A 639 5.14 10.11 -1.27
CA THR A 639 3.70 9.86 -1.42
C THR A 639 2.87 10.82 -0.57
N GLY A 640 2.36 10.38 0.57
CA GLY A 640 1.59 11.24 1.46
C GLY A 640 2.42 12.39 2.03
N LYS A 641 1.81 13.56 2.10
CA LYS A 641 2.34 14.73 2.81
C LYS A 641 1.33 15.20 3.82
N PHE A 642 1.81 15.64 4.96
CA PHE A 642 0.96 16.02 6.07
C PHE A 642 1.51 17.28 6.72
N ASN A 643 0.78 18.38 6.59
CA ASN A 643 1.11 19.60 7.32
C ASN A 643 0.70 19.46 8.78
N VAL A 644 1.56 19.89 9.70
CA VAL A 644 1.32 19.76 11.14
C VAL A 644 0.00 20.41 11.56
N THR A 645 -0.23 21.65 11.20
CA THR A 645 -1.44 22.38 11.60
C THR A 645 -2.69 21.76 10.97
N ASN A 646 -2.65 21.44 9.67
CA ASN A 646 -3.82 20.92 8.97
C ASN A 646 -4.24 19.54 9.51
N THR A 647 -3.26 18.66 9.79
CA THR A 647 -3.57 17.31 10.28
C THR A 647 -3.87 17.25 11.78
N SER A 648 -3.31 18.17 12.60
CA SER A 648 -3.69 18.26 14.02
C SER A 648 -5.14 18.74 14.20
N LYS A 649 -5.63 19.59 13.29
CA LYS A 649 -6.97 20.18 13.31
C LYS A 649 -7.94 19.56 12.31
N ASP A 650 -7.56 18.49 11.62
CA ASP A 650 -8.34 17.83 10.55
C ASP A 650 -8.91 18.83 9.54
N ILE A 651 -8.09 19.75 9.04
CA ILE A 651 -8.44 20.69 7.96
C ILE A 651 -8.27 19.98 6.61
N TYR A 652 -9.37 19.78 5.89
CA TYR A 652 -9.40 19.07 4.60
C TYR A 652 -10.39 19.69 3.63
#